data_d2b61fd3fe3a01043eab205d25aca38d
#
_entry.id   d2b61fd3fe3a01043eab205d25aca38d
#
_cell.length_a   1.000
_cell.length_b   1.000
_cell.length_c   1.000
_cell.angle_alpha   90.00
_cell.angle_beta   90.00
_cell.angle_gamma   90.00
#
_symmetry.space_group_name_H-M   'P 1'
#
loop_
_entity.id
_entity.type
_entity.pdbx_description
1 polymer ?
#
loop_
_entity_poly.entity_id
_entity_poly.type
_entity_poly.pdbx_seq_one_letter_code
_entity_poly.pdbx_strand_id
1 'polypeptide(L)'
;MAPMSTQENRSNQIGEKTSEINLLDLFNYLLRFWWLYLLSIGVVLAIALYQNAKRPYVYESMVKVFIKDASQRAMMDTEMLRYARTSRLNMDNEHVQLVSRRVLERTVRMANANVFYNVKSGLRTLELYTDAPFSMTFLDTTERKSTFEVAFQDAGHVRVTPASSGKSQVVPLNVPVQLGDERFIIEPRQNFNRPWEYKHIEVNRLPFTQTVRYYQHTIIVSEPKNRASTLTLHLQDHTKKRALDILLAQVAAYNQEEMDMRNEVSKNTADFVNERLAALGKELGLVEGDMERFLMNNRTLDFEGKVGVYNSRSLESEAEALQIETQLKLISYMLSEFSNSHRKNGYLPLNVGVPDQALDGYIAQYNQLKSQHDKLVEGAGGSTENPVITEYDNALSQLRKNAIESLNQQAAVLRMRLKDTQGQQSSLLSKLPEVSTQGREKADIDRRLEIRQRLYTELLNKREEYALRQAMTQESAYVLDMDDAPSKPVSPNTLRVVFIAILIGILLPSVYLIIRLLADNKIRSRKDVMDRVSIPFLGDIPKEEKRGGKKSQPRGVREQGGDETSEAFRVLRENMRFMIGTGGKTMKKVIFTSFGESAGKSYVSYNLAQTLTFAGHSVVLVDLDLRKGTLSRRIGLAGMGATEYLANPDVRLDQILRKDPNAPKLQIITSGAVPPNPAELLLGERLDELAAKLAEQFDFVLFDNVPFGSVADAAIANRIADLTIFVLRAGRLDRRALPELQHLYDENILTNMSIVLNGATESGHGYGYGYGYGYGYGYGYGYGNKKKKKGLLRRLGLR
;
A
#
# COMPACT_ATOMS: atom_id res chain seq x y z
N MET A 1 -5.45 -71.13 -20.76
CA MET A 1 -5.86 -69.94 -20.06
C MET A 1 -4.65 -69.34 -19.39
N ALA A 2 -4.05 -68.33 -19.98
CA ALA A 2 -2.98 -67.48 -19.41
C ALA A 2 -3.36 -66.03 -19.71
N PRO A 3 -3.19 -65.09 -18.81
CA PRO A 3 -3.77 -63.76 -18.93
C PRO A 3 -2.91 -62.84 -19.80
N MET A 4 -3.51 -62.30 -20.84
CA MET A 4 -3.08 -61.06 -21.48
C MET A 4 -3.41 -59.91 -20.52
N SER A 5 -2.42 -59.22 -20.00
CA SER A 5 -2.55 -57.86 -19.46
C SER A 5 -1.25 -57.29 -18.92
N THR A 6 -0.33 -56.86 -19.80
CA THR A 6 0.87 -56.07 -19.38
C THR A 6 1.36 -55.06 -20.45
N GLN A 7 0.57 -54.72 -21.45
CA GLN A 7 1.01 -53.73 -22.46
C GLN A 7 0.28 -52.40 -22.43
N GLU A 8 -0.84 -52.26 -21.71
CA GLU A 8 -1.60 -51.00 -21.70
C GLU A 8 -1.13 -49.92 -20.69
N ASN A 9 -0.15 -50.23 -19.85
CA ASN A 9 0.27 -49.26 -18.76
C ASN A 9 1.56 -48.49 -19.04
N ARG A 10 2.13 -48.56 -20.26
CA ARG A 10 3.32 -47.74 -20.60
C ARG A 10 3.03 -46.49 -21.41
N SER A 11 1.85 -46.32 -22.00
CA SER A 11 1.52 -45.14 -22.80
C SER A 11 1.06 -43.95 -21.96
N ASN A 12 0.66 -44.15 -20.70
CA ASN A 12 0.13 -43.06 -19.85
C ASN A 12 1.14 -42.39 -18.88
N GLN A 13 2.44 -42.73 -18.99
CA GLN A 13 3.49 -42.10 -18.14
C GLN A 13 4.36 -41.08 -18.88
N ILE A 14 4.07 -40.73 -20.12
CA ILE A 14 4.72 -39.61 -20.82
C ILE A 14 3.95 -38.31 -20.68
N GLY A 15 3.09 -38.17 -19.65
CA GLY A 15 2.40 -36.97 -19.30
C GLY A 15 3.26 -36.12 -18.32
N GLU A 16 3.66 -34.95 -18.78
CA GLU A 16 4.06 -33.79 -17.96
C GLU A 16 5.17 -33.98 -16.93
N LYS A 17 6.39 -34.29 -17.37
CA LYS A 17 7.54 -33.75 -16.62
C LYS A 17 7.66 -32.27 -16.94
N THR A 18 7.02 -31.43 -16.09
CA THR A 18 7.31 -29.99 -16.01
C THR A 18 8.84 -29.85 -15.96
N SER A 19 9.39 -29.18 -16.95
CA SER A 19 10.83 -28.90 -17.00
C SER A 19 11.16 -28.07 -15.76
N GLU A 20 11.76 -28.70 -14.74
CA GLU A 20 12.32 -27.97 -13.61
C GLU A 20 13.36 -27.00 -14.17
N ILE A 21 13.01 -25.71 -14.15
CA ILE A 21 13.94 -24.65 -14.54
C ILE A 21 15.04 -24.66 -13.49
N ASN A 22 16.23 -25.09 -13.86
CA ASN A 22 17.39 -25.04 -12.96
C ASN A 22 17.68 -23.57 -12.62
N LEU A 23 17.54 -23.22 -11.33
CA LEU A 23 17.73 -21.85 -10.84
C LEU A 23 19.11 -21.28 -11.20
N LEU A 24 20.15 -22.12 -11.25
CA LEU A 24 21.50 -21.72 -11.67
C LEU A 24 21.56 -21.33 -13.14
N ASP A 25 20.86 -22.03 -14.01
CA ASP A 25 20.80 -21.72 -15.44
C ASP A 25 20.03 -20.44 -15.69
N LEU A 26 18.93 -20.22 -14.95
CA LEU A 26 18.17 -18.96 -14.97
C LEU A 26 19.05 -17.78 -14.51
N PHE A 27 19.78 -17.95 -13.41
CA PHE A 27 20.68 -16.92 -12.89
C PHE A 27 21.78 -16.55 -13.90
N ASN A 28 22.45 -17.57 -14.50
CA ASN A 28 23.46 -17.35 -15.53
C ASN A 28 22.88 -16.68 -16.79
N TYR A 29 21.64 -17.01 -17.16
CA TYR A 29 20.93 -16.37 -18.26
C TYR A 29 20.69 -14.88 -17.98
N LEU A 30 20.21 -14.54 -16.77
CA LEU A 30 19.97 -13.15 -16.34
C LEU A 30 21.30 -12.37 -16.29
N LEU A 31 22.35 -12.93 -15.72
CA LEU A 31 23.69 -12.31 -15.65
C LEU A 31 24.30 -12.01 -17.05
N ARG A 32 23.94 -12.77 -18.05
CA ARG A 32 24.42 -12.52 -19.42
C ARG A 32 23.98 -11.14 -19.95
N PHE A 33 22.86 -10.60 -19.44
CA PHE A 33 22.29 -9.32 -19.84
C PHE A 33 22.52 -8.22 -18.79
N TRP A 34 23.62 -8.28 -17.99
CA TRP A 34 23.94 -7.34 -16.92
C TRP A 34 23.88 -5.86 -17.33
N TRP A 35 24.20 -5.55 -18.59
CA TRP A 35 24.12 -4.17 -19.11
C TRP A 35 22.69 -3.62 -19.14
N LEU A 36 21.67 -4.46 -19.36
CA LEU A 36 20.25 -4.05 -19.29
C LEU A 36 19.87 -3.62 -17.88
N TYR A 37 20.40 -4.28 -16.86
CA TYR A 37 20.19 -3.92 -15.47
C TYR A 37 20.80 -2.58 -15.14
N LEU A 38 22.04 -2.31 -15.59
CA LEU A 38 22.69 -1.02 -15.40
C LEU A 38 21.92 0.11 -16.09
N LEU A 39 21.46 -0.11 -17.32
CA LEU A 39 20.66 0.86 -18.05
C LEU A 39 19.33 1.14 -17.34
N SER A 40 18.61 0.07 -16.97
CA SER A 40 17.31 0.17 -16.28
C SER A 40 17.45 0.90 -14.94
N ILE A 41 18.40 0.49 -14.10
CA ILE A 41 18.67 1.15 -12.81
C ILE A 41 19.02 2.62 -13.02
N GLY A 42 19.87 2.95 -14.01
CA GLY A 42 20.24 4.32 -14.32
C GLY A 42 19.05 5.20 -14.70
N VAL A 43 18.17 4.70 -15.58
CA VAL A 43 16.97 5.43 -16.00
C VAL A 43 15.98 5.60 -14.87
N VAL A 44 15.65 4.51 -14.14
CA VAL A 44 14.70 4.55 -13.02
C VAL A 44 15.23 5.45 -11.91
N LEU A 45 16.53 5.38 -11.60
CA LEU A 45 17.17 6.23 -10.59
C LEU A 45 17.13 7.70 -10.98
N ALA A 46 17.42 8.04 -12.24
CA ALA A 46 17.36 9.41 -12.73
C ALA A 46 15.94 9.99 -12.61
N ILE A 47 14.92 9.23 -13.00
CA ILE A 47 13.51 9.62 -12.86
C ILE A 47 13.14 9.80 -11.40
N ALA A 48 13.51 8.83 -10.55
CA ALA A 48 13.19 8.85 -9.12
C ALA A 48 13.87 10.03 -8.40
N LEU A 49 15.13 10.32 -8.70
CA LEU A 49 15.86 11.47 -8.14
C LEU A 49 15.30 12.80 -8.63
N TYR A 50 14.90 12.88 -9.91
CA TYR A 50 14.25 14.06 -10.46
C TYR A 50 12.90 14.34 -9.77
N GLN A 51 12.06 13.32 -9.59
CA GLN A 51 10.80 13.46 -8.86
C GLN A 51 11.04 13.80 -7.38
N ASN A 52 12.03 13.17 -6.77
CA ASN A 52 12.42 13.45 -5.39
C ASN A 52 12.93 14.90 -5.21
N ALA A 53 13.66 15.42 -6.19
CA ALA A 53 14.14 16.79 -6.18
C ALA A 53 13.02 17.85 -6.29
N LYS A 54 11.85 17.49 -6.84
CA LYS A 54 10.67 18.37 -6.94
C LYS A 54 9.79 18.36 -5.69
N ARG A 55 9.85 17.31 -4.86
CA ARG A 55 8.98 17.19 -3.68
C ARG A 55 9.37 18.22 -2.63
N PRO A 56 8.41 18.95 -2.03
CA PRO A 56 8.69 19.86 -0.93
C PRO A 56 9.23 19.07 0.28
N TYR A 57 9.98 19.77 1.13
CA TYR A 57 10.41 19.21 2.40
C TYR A 57 9.23 19.12 3.35
N VAL A 58 9.20 18.06 4.14
CA VAL A 58 8.22 17.85 5.20
C VAL A 58 9.00 17.61 6.49
N TYR A 59 8.65 18.37 7.51
CA TYR A 59 9.22 18.28 8.84
C TYR A 59 8.19 17.76 9.81
N GLU A 60 8.61 17.03 10.80
CA GLU A 60 7.77 16.60 11.90
C GLU A 60 8.05 17.44 13.12
N SER A 61 7.02 17.84 13.83
CA SER A 61 7.09 18.45 15.14
C SER A 61 6.20 17.73 16.12
N MET A 62 6.56 17.75 17.39
CA MET A 62 5.77 17.15 18.45
C MET A 62 5.63 18.12 19.63
N VAL A 63 4.46 18.02 20.28
CA VAL A 63 4.16 18.74 21.52
C VAL A 63 3.61 17.75 22.52
N LYS A 64 4.23 17.67 23.69
CA LYS A 64 3.78 16.83 24.79
C LYS A 64 2.94 17.67 25.76
N VAL A 65 1.72 17.23 25.97
CA VAL A 65 0.72 17.96 26.75
C VAL A 65 0.36 17.16 27.98
N PHE A 66 0.31 17.81 29.14
CA PHE A 66 -0.24 17.28 30.38
C PHE A 66 -1.67 17.76 30.52
N ILE A 67 -2.62 16.85 30.75
CA ILE A 67 -4.01 17.17 31.01
C ILE A 67 -4.27 17.01 32.51
N LYS A 68 -4.66 18.10 33.18
CA LYS A 68 -5.02 18.04 34.59
C LYS A 68 -6.27 17.20 34.80
N ASP A 69 -6.23 16.31 35.78
CA ASP A 69 -7.38 15.57 36.23
C ASP A 69 -8.43 16.49 36.88
N ALA A 70 -9.68 16.14 36.79
CA ALA A 70 -10.78 16.87 37.42
C ALA A 70 -10.55 17.06 38.94
N SER A 71 -9.89 16.07 39.58
CA SER A 71 -9.48 16.15 41.00
C SER A 71 -8.41 17.22 41.26
N GLN A 72 -7.52 17.45 40.33
CA GLN A 72 -6.47 18.49 40.43
C GLN A 72 -7.01 19.87 40.02
N ARG A 73 -8.11 19.91 39.25
CA ARG A 73 -8.81 21.14 38.85
C ARG A 73 -9.67 21.71 39.98
N ALA A 74 -10.03 20.87 40.94
CA ALA A 74 -10.95 21.19 42.05
C ALA A 74 -10.23 21.53 43.35
N MET A 75 -9.05 22.18 43.32
CA MET A 75 -8.21 22.45 44.49
C MET A 75 -8.85 23.21 45.64
N MET A 76 -10.12 23.67 45.50
CA MET A 76 -10.82 24.47 46.52
C MET A 76 -12.12 23.86 47.09
N ASP A 77 -12.52 22.67 46.70
CA ASP A 77 -13.82 22.13 47.17
C ASP A 77 -13.66 20.71 47.73
N THR A 78 -13.85 20.57 49.04
CA THR A 78 -13.82 19.30 49.76
C THR A 78 -14.91 18.32 49.29
N GLU A 79 -16.02 18.81 48.79
CA GLU A 79 -17.09 18.00 48.23
C GLU A 79 -16.76 17.51 46.80
N MET A 80 -16.18 18.40 45.95
CA MET A 80 -15.73 18.02 44.61
C MET A 80 -14.52 17.09 44.62
N LEU A 81 -13.66 17.16 45.63
CA LEU A 81 -12.54 16.24 45.84
C LEU A 81 -13.01 14.79 46.12
N ARG A 82 -14.15 14.62 46.77
CA ARG A 82 -14.78 13.30 46.97
C ARG A 82 -15.28 12.73 45.64
N TYR A 83 -15.80 13.57 44.76
CA TYR A 83 -16.33 13.19 43.44
C TYR A 83 -15.21 12.88 42.44
N ALA A 84 -14.18 13.68 42.43
CA ALA A 84 -13.01 13.52 41.55
C ALA A 84 -12.20 12.25 41.83
N ARG A 85 -12.29 11.68 43.07
CA ARG A 85 -11.64 10.39 43.39
C ARG A 85 -12.29 9.19 42.72
N THR A 86 -13.53 9.28 42.26
CA THR A 86 -14.25 8.21 41.55
C THR A 86 -14.23 8.36 40.02
N SER A 87 -14.01 9.56 39.52
CA SER A 87 -13.92 9.84 38.06
C SER A 87 -12.48 9.83 37.60
N ARG A 88 -12.01 8.67 37.16
CA ARG A 88 -10.73 8.60 36.45
C ARG A 88 -10.83 9.38 35.13
N LEU A 89 -9.78 10.15 34.82
CA LEU A 89 -9.66 10.81 33.52
C LEU A 89 -9.77 9.74 32.41
N ASN A 90 -10.79 9.88 31.59
CA ASN A 90 -10.90 9.04 30.41
C ASN A 90 -10.08 9.70 29.29
N MET A 91 -8.81 9.29 29.15
CA MET A 91 -7.89 9.85 28.17
C MET A 91 -8.42 9.70 26.75
N ASP A 92 -9.21 8.65 26.48
CA ASP A 92 -9.83 8.45 25.17
C ASP A 92 -10.79 9.60 24.82
N ASN A 93 -11.56 10.09 25.82
CA ASN A 93 -12.45 11.23 25.61
C ASN A 93 -11.67 12.54 25.37
N GLU A 94 -10.58 12.77 26.12
CA GLU A 94 -9.72 13.92 25.92
C GLU A 94 -9.04 13.90 24.56
N HIS A 95 -8.63 12.73 24.10
CA HIS A 95 -8.11 12.53 22.75
C HIS A 95 -9.14 12.93 21.68
N VAL A 96 -10.37 12.41 21.78
CA VAL A 96 -11.47 12.76 20.85
C VAL A 96 -11.77 14.26 20.88
N GLN A 97 -11.73 14.87 22.05
CA GLN A 97 -12.00 16.30 22.21
C GLN A 97 -10.90 17.17 21.59
N LEU A 98 -9.62 16.81 21.77
CA LEU A 98 -8.49 17.52 21.17
C LEU A 98 -8.58 17.57 19.63
N VAL A 99 -8.99 16.48 18.98
CA VAL A 99 -9.13 16.43 17.51
C VAL A 99 -10.56 16.74 17.02
N SER A 100 -11.43 17.25 17.91
CA SER A 100 -12.78 17.62 17.55
C SER A 100 -12.79 18.74 16.51
N ARG A 101 -13.80 18.73 15.64
CA ARG A 101 -13.94 19.75 14.59
C ARG A 101 -13.93 21.18 15.14
N ARG A 102 -14.58 21.43 16.27
CA ARG A 102 -14.71 22.75 16.89
C ARG A 102 -13.35 23.30 17.35
N VAL A 103 -12.54 22.44 18.00
CA VAL A 103 -11.18 22.78 18.41
C VAL A 103 -10.30 23.04 17.18
N LEU A 104 -10.42 22.20 16.15
CA LEU A 104 -9.65 22.35 14.90
C LEU A 104 -10.04 23.61 14.11
N GLU A 105 -11.30 23.98 14.07
CA GLU A 105 -11.75 25.25 13.45
C GLU A 105 -11.12 26.45 14.15
N ARG A 106 -11.03 26.45 15.48
CA ARG A 106 -10.31 27.49 16.25
C ARG A 106 -8.82 27.46 15.97
N THR A 107 -8.23 26.26 15.95
CA THR A 107 -6.80 26.07 15.65
C THR A 107 -6.45 26.66 14.29
N VAL A 108 -7.21 26.34 13.24
CA VAL A 108 -6.98 26.86 11.88
C VAL A 108 -7.10 28.38 11.83
N ARG A 109 -8.05 28.95 12.57
CA ARG A 109 -8.21 30.42 12.66
C ARG A 109 -7.07 31.07 13.44
N MET A 110 -6.71 30.55 14.60
CA MET A 110 -5.65 31.12 15.46
C MET A 110 -4.28 31.06 14.78
N ALA A 111 -3.96 29.94 14.11
CA ALA A 111 -2.71 29.76 13.41
C ALA A 111 -2.71 30.31 11.97
N ASN A 112 -3.84 30.83 11.45
CA ASN A 112 -4.03 31.17 10.04
C ASN A 112 -3.56 30.04 9.10
N ALA A 113 -3.86 28.81 9.50
CA ALA A 113 -3.26 27.60 8.94
C ALA A 113 -3.76 27.26 7.52
N ASN A 114 -4.74 27.98 6.98
CA ASN A 114 -5.23 27.83 5.61
C ASN A 114 -4.49 28.68 4.59
N VAL A 115 -3.48 29.48 5.00
CA VAL A 115 -2.68 30.35 4.14
C VAL A 115 -1.23 29.86 4.06
N PHE A 116 -0.71 29.73 2.85
CA PHE A 116 0.63 29.23 2.56
C PHE A 116 1.42 30.23 1.71
N TYR A 117 2.67 30.46 2.07
CA TYR A 117 3.58 31.38 1.38
C TYR A 117 4.67 30.59 0.64
N ASN A 118 4.48 30.35 -0.63
CA ASN A 118 5.32 29.46 -1.42
C ASN A 118 6.27 30.24 -2.32
N VAL A 119 7.49 29.74 -2.45
CA VAL A 119 8.49 30.26 -3.40
C VAL A 119 9.14 29.10 -4.16
N LYS A 120 9.54 29.35 -5.40
CA LYS A 120 10.30 28.38 -6.20
C LYS A 120 11.79 28.54 -5.93
N SER A 121 12.42 27.53 -5.33
CA SER A 121 13.86 27.45 -5.15
C SER A 121 14.40 26.28 -5.98
N GLY A 122 14.98 26.56 -7.15
CA GLY A 122 15.41 25.57 -8.12
C GLY A 122 14.24 24.72 -8.62
N LEU A 123 14.27 23.40 -8.36
CA LEU A 123 13.21 22.48 -8.74
C LEU A 123 12.13 22.31 -7.67
N ARG A 124 12.33 22.80 -6.46
CA ARG A 124 11.43 22.67 -5.30
C ARG A 124 10.59 23.91 -5.09
N THR A 125 9.40 23.68 -4.55
CA THR A 125 8.62 24.73 -3.89
C THR A 125 8.90 24.68 -2.40
N LEU A 126 9.33 25.81 -1.84
CA LEU A 126 9.59 26.00 -0.41
C LEU A 126 8.50 26.87 0.18
N GLU A 127 8.04 26.53 1.38
CA GLU A 127 7.15 27.38 2.17
C GLU A 127 7.97 28.26 3.09
N LEU A 128 7.71 29.56 3.06
CA LEU A 128 8.43 30.55 3.90
C LEU A 128 7.81 30.69 5.29
N TYR A 129 6.50 30.50 5.43
CA TYR A 129 5.73 30.67 6.67
C TYR A 129 6.05 31.99 7.38
N THR A 130 6.83 31.95 8.49
CA THR A 130 7.24 33.15 9.24
C THR A 130 8.37 33.93 8.57
N ASP A 131 9.13 33.32 7.68
CA ASP A 131 10.22 33.96 6.94
C ASP A 131 9.70 34.80 5.77
N ALA A 132 8.39 34.66 5.44
CA ALA A 132 7.74 35.55 4.51
C ALA A 132 7.82 37.01 5.04
N PRO A 133 8.13 37.99 4.18
CA PRO A 133 8.27 39.40 4.61
C PRO A 133 6.96 40.06 5.02
N PHE A 134 5.83 39.45 4.75
CA PHE A 134 4.49 39.95 5.08
C PHE A 134 3.58 38.80 5.56
N SER A 135 2.48 39.16 6.22
CA SER A 135 1.34 38.29 6.48
C SER A 135 0.11 38.79 5.71
N MET A 136 -0.68 37.86 5.20
CA MET A 136 -1.94 38.14 4.51
C MET A 136 -3.07 37.48 5.28
N THR A 137 -3.92 38.31 5.85
CA THR A 137 -5.09 37.92 6.64
C THR A 137 -6.37 38.15 5.85
N PHE A 138 -7.13 37.08 5.61
CA PHE A 138 -8.39 37.18 4.88
C PHE A 138 -9.53 37.49 5.85
N LEU A 139 -10.36 38.47 5.49
CA LEU A 139 -11.49 38.95 6.30
C LEU A 139 -12.80 38.26 5.95
N ASP A 140 -12.83 37.52 4.86
CA ASP A 140 -13.99 36.77 4.41
C ASP A 140 -13.90 35.28 4.74
N THR A 141 -15.07 34.62 4.80
CA THR A 141 -15.17 33.17 5.06
C THR A 141 -15.42 32.35 3.79
N THR A 142 -15.01 32.87 2.64
CA THR A 142 -15.21 32.16 1.36
C THR A 142 -14.54 30.78 1.34
N GLU A 143 -15.32 29.77 1.00
CA GLU A 143 -14.88 28.37 0.85
C GLU A 143 -14.27 28.10 -0.53
N ARG A 144 -13.42 29.02 -1.03
CA ARG A 144 -12.75 28.91 -2.33
C ARG A 144 -11.24 28.83 -2.15
N LYS A 145 -10.63 28.08 -3.06
CA LYS A 145 -9.16 28.08 -3.20
C LYS A 145 -8.76 29.31 -4.01
N SER A 146 -7.85 30.10 -3.46
CA SER A 146 -7.33 31.31 -4.12
C SER A 146 -5.82 31.30 -4.12
N THR A 147 -5.24 31.83 -5.19
CA THR A 147 -3.79 31.94 -5.35
C THR A 147 -3.47 33.35 -5.80
N PHE A 148 -2.53 33.97 -5.09
CA PHE A 148 -2.06 35.32 -5.37
C PHE A 148 -0.55 35.32 -5.53
N GLU A 149 -0.05 36.02 -6.50
CA GLU A 149 1.38 36.30 -6.65
C GLU A 149 1.64 37.70 -6.08
N VAL A 150 2.50 37.77 -5.05
CA VAL A 150 2.82 39.01 -4.36
C VAL A 150 4.27 39.38 -4.62
N ALA A 151 4.51 40.62 -5.10
CA ALA A 151 5.81 41.15 -5.35
C ALA A 151 6.00 42.48 -4.60
N PHE A 152 7.24 42.75 -4.16
CA PHE A 152 7.60 43.99 -3.54
C PHE A 152 7.44 45.15 -4.52
N GLN A 153 6.85 46.26 -4.07
CA GLN A 153 6.73 47.50 -4.86
C GLN A 153 7.52 48.64 -4.22
N ASP A 154 7.20 49.02 -2.98
CA ASP A 154 7.88 50.03 -2.18
C ASP A 154 7.65 49.76 -0.67
N ALA A 155 8.15 50.64 0.22
CA ALA A 155 8.04 50.47 1.68
C ALA A 155 6.58 50.48 2.23
N GLY A 156 5.61 50.94 1.46
CA GLY A 156 4.19 51.02 1.85
C GLY A 156 3.23 50.22 0.99
N HIS A 157 3.71 49.64 -0.11
CA HIS A 157 2.89 48.98 -1.09
C HIS A 157 3.50 47.68 -1.59
N VAL A 158 2.65 46.74 -1.94
CA VAL A 158 2.98 45.48 -2.63
C VAL A 158 2.14 45.36 -3.89
N ARG A 159 2.68 44.68 -4.90
CA ARG A 159 1.94 44.35 -6.11
C ARG A 159 1.33 42.96 -5.95
N VAL A 160 0.02 42.85 -6.01
CA VAL A 160 -0.73 41.62 -5.90
C VAL A 160 -1.34 41.29 -7.25
N THR A 161 -1.14 40.05 -7.72
CA THR A 161 -1.68 39.49 -8.96
C THR A 161 -2.46 38.23 -8.65
N PRO A 162 -3.81 38.25 -8.67
CA PRO A 162 -4.60 37.02 -8.55
C PRO A 162 -4.38 36.10 -9.74
N ALA A 163 -4.14 34.81 -9.49
CA ALA A 163 -3.98 33.82 -10.55
C ALA A 163 -5.23 33.66 -11.43
N SER A 164 -6.42 33.97 -10.88
CA SER A 164 -7.71 33.88 -11.58
C SER A 164 -7.89 34.94 -12.67
N SER A 165 -7.44 36.19 -12.42
CA SER A 165 -7.63 37.31 -13.33
C SER A 165 -6.35 37.70 -14.09
N GLY A 166 -5.18 37.39 -13.57
CA GLY A 166 -3.88 37.81 -14.10
C GLY A 166 -3.63 39.32 -14.06
N LYS A 167 -4.56 40.13 -13.56
CA LYS A 167 -4.45 41.59 -13.49
C LYS A 167 -3.73 42.00 -12.20
N SER A 168 -2.58 42.61 -12.32
CA SER A 168 -1.81 43.11 -11.18
C SER A 168 -2.44 44.42 -10.64
N GLN A 169 -2.51 44.53 -9.32
CA GLN A 169 -2.91 45.74 -8.61
C GLN A 169 -1.89 46.07 -7.52
N VAL A 170 -1.63 47.34 -7.34
CA VAL A 170 -0.80 47.84 -6.23
C VAL A 170 -1.72 48.05 -5.03
N VAL A 171 -1.32 47.45 -3.91
CA VAL A 171 -2.13 47.33 -2.67
C VAL A 171 -1.33 47.98 -1.54
N PRO A 172 -1.93 48.92 -0.77
CA PRO A 172 -1.31 49.45 0.41
C PRO A 172 -1.26 48.45 1.55
N LEU A 173 -0.24 48.59 2.42
CA LEU A 173 -0.08 47.78 3.63
C LEU A 173 -0.97 48.28 4.75
N ASN A 174 -1.35 47.36 5.67
CA ASN A 174 -2.20 47.63 6.86
C ASN A 174 -3.60 48.20 6.57
N VAL A 175 -4.07 48.11 5.33
CA VAL A 175 -5.39 48.57 4.95
C VAL A 175 -6.20 47.40 4.37
N PRO A 176 -7.49 47.25 4.76
CA PRO A 176 -8.34 46.26 4.13
C PRO A 176 -8.53 46.56 2.65
N VAL A 177 -8.23 45.60 1.80
CA VAL A 177 -8.38 45.72 0.35
C VAL A 177 -9.32 44.63 -0.16
N GLN A 178 -10.15 45.01 -1.12
CA GLN A 178 -10.99 44.07 -1.85
C GLN A 178 -10.44 43.87 -3.24
N LEU A 179 -10.14 42.61 -3.60
CA LEU A 179 -9.66 42.24 -4.91
C LEU A 179 -10.51 41.07 -5.46
N GLY A 180 -11.42 41.43 -6.38
CA GLY A 180 -12.48 40.50 -6.78
C GLY A 180 -13.46 40.23 -5.65
N ASP A 181 -13.70 38.94 -5.36
CA ASP A 181 -14.62 38.49 -4.30
C ASP A 181 -13.94 38.38 -2.93
N GLU A 182 -12.63 38.64 -2.82
CA GLU A 182 -11.88 38.41 -1.59
C GLU A 182 -11.46 39.73 -0.93
N ARG A 183 -11.58 39.73 0.40
CA ARG A 183 -11.16 40.85 1.24
C ARG A 183 -10.03 40.38 2.16
N PHE A 184 -8.93 41.13 2.14
CA PHE A 184 -7.78 40.81 2.94
C PHE A 184 -7.00 42.03 3.39
N ILE A 185 -6.15 41.86 4.39
CA ILE A 185 -5.16 42.83 4.84
C ILE A 185 -3.77 42.23 4.67
N ILE A 186 -2.83 43.02 4.19
CA ILE A 186 -1.42 42.64 4.12
C ILE A 186 -0.68 43.47 5.17
N GLU A 187 -0.05 42.76 6.12
CA GLU A 187 0.71 43.35 7.21
C GLU A 187 2.20 43.07 7.01
N PRO A 188 3.07 44.10 7.08
CA PRO A 188 4.50 43.93 6.95
C PRO A 188 5.06 43.25 8.21
N ARG A 189 5.98 42.30 8.01
CA ARG A 189 6.78 41.70 9.08
C ARG A 189 8.12 42.45 9.24
N GLN A 190 8.88 42.09 10.28
CA GLN A 190 10.16 42.78 10.61
C GLN A 190 11.18 42.79 9.45
N ASN A 191 11.13 41.79 8.57
CA ASN A 191 12.00 41.64 7.41
C ASN A 191 11.48 42.30 6.12
N PHE A 192 10.30 42.98 6.17
CA PHE A 192 9.67 43.55 4.99
C PHE A 192 10.56 44.53 4.22
N ASN A 193 11.27 45.43 4.93
CA ASN A 193 12.12 46.44 4.32
C ASN A 193 13.51 45.93 3.89
N ARG A 194 13.82 44.65 4.11
CA ARG A 194 15.02 44.02 3.56
C ARG A 194 14.82 43.64 2.11
N PRO A 195 15.88 43.57 1.26
CA PRO A 195 15.77 43.07 -0.09
C PRO A 195 15.14 41.66 -0.05
N TRP A 196 14.04 41.47 -0.78
CA TRP A 196 13.42 40.17 -0.84
C TRP A 196 14.32 39.22 -1.63
N GLU A 197 14.61 38.08 -1.04
CA GLU A 197 15.42 37.02 -1.68
C GLU A 197 14.73 36.50 -2.96
N TYR A 198 13.38 36.51 -2.95
CA TYR A 198 12.57 36.04 -4.04
C TYR A 198 11.77 37.17 -4.66
N LYS A 199 11.81 37.28 -6.00
CA LYS A 199 11.10 38.33 -6.75
C LYS A 199 9.57 38.26 -6.55
N HIS A 200 9.03 37.04 -6.42
CA HIS A 200 7.61 36.79 -6.30
C HIS A 200 7.38 35.74 -5.22
N ILE A 201 6.39 35.96 -4.38
CA ILE A 201 5.91 35.02 -3.36
C ILE A 201 4.48 34.64 -3.72
N GLU A 202 4.25 33.35 -3.89
CA GLU A 202 2.92 32.81 -4.18
C GLU A 202 2.18 32.55 -2.88
N VAL A 203 1.09 33.29 -2.63
CA VAL A 203 0.22 33.10 -1.49
C VAL A 203 -0.97 32.24 -1.91
N ASN A 204 -1.07 31.06 -1.31
CA ASN A 204 -2.14 30.09 -1.55
C ASN A 204 -3.07 30.03 -0.34
N ARG A 205 -4.33 30.37 -0.55
CA ARG A 205 -5.42 30.17 0.40
C ARG A 205 -6.15 28.89 0.07
N LEU A 206 -6.28 28.00 1.04
CA LEU A 206 -7.11 26.80 0.92
C LEU A 206 -8.51 27.05 1.51
N PRO A 207 -9.56 26.35 1.04
CA PRO A 207 -10.88 26.36 1.66
C PRO A 207 -10.77 25.99 3.14
N PHE A 208 -11.46 26.79 3.99
CA PHE A 208 -11.35 26.63 5.45
C PHE A 208 -11.77 25.24 5.93
N THR A 209 -12.96 24.77 5.49
CA THR A 209 -13.48 23.44 5.86
C THR A 209 -12.58 22.31 5.39
N GLN A 210 -11.95 22.45 4.21
CA GLN A 210 -11.01 21.46 3.70
C GLN A 210 -9.73 21.43 4.52
N THR A 211 -9.24 22.59 4.98
CA THR A 211 -8.05 22.70 5.84
C THR A 211 -8.31 22.08 7.21
N VAL A 212 -9.48 22.33 7.81
CA VAL A 212 -9.90 21.70 9.09
C VAL A 212 -9.89 20.17 8.94
N ARG A 213 -10.49 19.65 7.87
CA ARG A 213 -10.52 18.22 7.60
C ARG A 213 -9.12 17.63 7.37
N TYR A 214 -8.24 18.36 6.69
CA TYR A 214 -6.86 17.97 6.50
C TYR A 214 -6.14 17.78 7.83
N TYR A 215 -6.21 18.77 8.75
CA TYR A 215 -5.57 18.68 10.06
C TYR A 215 -6.22 17.63 10.96
N GLN A 216 -7.51 17.37 10.82
CA GLN A 216 -8.20 16.30 11.54
C GLN A 216 -7.61 14.91 11.27
N HIS A 217 -7.09 14.69 10.05
CA HIS A 217 -6.45 13.42 9.67
C HIS A 217 -4.93 13.43 9.81
N THR A 218 -4.32 14.60 9.89
CA THR A 218 -2.85 14.73 9.88
C THR A 218 -2.27 14.90 11.27
N ILE A 219 -3.03 15.51 12.21
CA ILE A 219 -2.63 15.59 13.61
C ILE A 219 -2.84 14.21 14.24
N ILE A 220 -1.74 13.60 14.68
CA ILE A 220 -1.76 12.30 15.35
C ILE A 220 -1.55 12.54 16.83
N VAL A 221 -2.50 12.07 17.64
CA VAL A 221 -2.40 12.10 19.10
C VAL A 221 -2.03 10.71 19.59
N SER A 222 -0.97 10.60 20.35
CA SER A 222 -0.48 9.33 20.89
C SER A 222 -0.46 9.38 22.43
N GLU A 223 -0.84 8.27 23.06
CA GLU A 223 -0.82 8.08 24.49
C GLU A 223 0.46 7.36 24.92
N PRO A 224 1.06 7.73 26.05
CA PRO A 224 2.21 7.00 26.58
C PRO A 224 1.78 5.65 27.14
N LYS A 225 2.61 4.62 26.97
CA LYS A 225 2.36 3.25 27.44
C LYS A 225 2.09 3.13 28.96
N ASN A 226 2.47 4.14 29.74
CA ASN A 226 2.43 4.13 31.21
C ASN A 226 1.14 4.70 31.81
N ARG A 227 0.08 4.90 31.02
CA ARG A 227 -1.20 5.50 31.48
C ARG A 227 -1.01 6.82 32.26
N ALA A 228 0.00 7.60 31.93
CA ALA A 228 0.18 8.93 32.46
C ALA A 228 -0.85 9.90 31.83
N SER A 229 -1.27 10.89 32.60
CA SER A 229 -2.19 11.98 32.13
C SER A 229 -1.51 12.91 31.11
N THR A 230 -0.79 12.33 30.16
CA THR A 230 -0.06 13.07 29.12
C THR A 230 -0.44 12.55 27.73
N LEU A 231 -0.58 13.46 26.80
CA LEU A 231 -0.78 13.17 25.37
C LEU A 231 0.39 13.75 24.58
N THR A 232 0.79 13.08 23.50
CA THR A 232 1.79 13.63 22.58
C THR A 232 1.11 13.86 21.24
N LEU A 233 1.12 15.13 20.80
CA LEU A 233 0.59 15.53 19.50
C LEU A 233 1.74 15.55 18.50
N HIS A 234 1.54 14.96 17.35
CA HIS A 234 2.48 14.91 16.23
C HIS A 234 1.83 15.56 15.00
N LEU A 235 2.60 16.40 14.31
CA LEU A 235 2.19 16.97 13.04
C LEU A 235 3.35 17.00 12.06
N GLN A 236 3.08 16.62 10.81
CA GLN A 236 4.00 16.77 9.70
C GLN A 236 3.54 17.90 8.80
N ASP A 237 4.40 18.92 8.60
CA ASP A 237 4.11 20.07 7.75
C ASP A 237 5.36 20.53 6.97
N HIS A 238 5.19 21.45 6.05
CA HIS A 238 6.26 21.94 5.16
C HIS A 238 7.37 22.71 5.89
N THR A 239 7.06 23.31 7.02
CA THR A 239 8.07 23.90 7.90
C THR A 239 7.87 23.43 9.33
N LYS A 240 8.96 23.19 10.05
CA LYS A 240 8.91 22.76 11.45
C LYS A 240 8.20 23.77 12.34
N LYS A 241 8.49 25.05 12.14
CA LYS A 241 7.88 26.13 12.92
C LYS A 241 6.38 26.20 12.73
N ARG A 242 5.88 26.03 11.49
CA ARG A 242 4.45 25.96 11.23
C ARG A 242 3.79 24.78 11.93
N ALA A 243 4.40 23.60 11.84
CA ALA A 243 3.89 22.42 12.53
C ALA A 243 3.80 22.67 14.05
N LEU A 244 4.83 23.25 14.64
CA LEU A 244 4.85 23.60 16.07
C LEU A 244 3.78 24.62 16.43
N ASP A 245 3.68 25.73 15.68
CA ASP A 245 2.71 26.80 15.94
C ASP A 245 1.26 26.30 15.83
N ILE A 246 0.99 25.39 14.89
CA ILE A 246 -0.33 24.75 14.77
C ILE A 246 -0.62 23.85 15.97
N LEU A 247 0.35 23.06 16.43
CA LEU A 247 0.16 22.22 17.62
C LEU A 247 -0.03 23.04 18.89
N LEU A 248 0.69 24.15 19.04
CA LEU A 248 0.49 25.09 20.16
C LEU A 248 -0.87 25.78 20.09
N ALA A 249 -1.29 26.20 18.90
CA ALA A 249 -2.63 26.73 18.67
C ALA A 249 -3.71 25.69 18.96
N GLN A 250 -3.46 24.40 18.69
CA GLN A 250 -4.37 23.30 19.04
C GLN A 250 -4.58 23.19 20.54
N VAL A 251 -3.50 23.25 21.33
CA VAL A 251 -3.58 23.22 22.79
C VAL A 251 -4.30 24.46 23.33
N ALA A 252 -3.99 25.65 22.77
CA ALA A 252 -4.66 26.90 23.14
C ALA A 252 -6.17 26.87 22.78
N ALA A 253 -6.51 26.37 21.60
CA ALA A 253 -7.90 26.20 21.16
C ALA A 253 -8.69 25.22 22.04
N TYR A 254 -8.03 24.12 22.45
CA TYR A 254 -8.62 23.17 23.40
C TYR A 254 -8.89 23.83 24.75
N ASN A 255 -7.91 24.55 25.32
CA ASN A 255 -8.08 25.27 26.57
C ASN A 255 -9.22 26.29 26.48
N GLN A 256 -9.29 27.03 25.38
CA GLN A 256 -10.36 28.03 25.18
C GLN A 256 -11.74 27.37 25.09
N GLU A 257 -11.87 26.24 24.40
CA GLU A 257 -13.12 25.49 24.31
C GLU A 257 -13.57 24.97 25.66
N GLU A 258 -12.63 24.43 26.46
CA GLU A 258 -12.90 24.00 27.84
C GLU A 258 -13.34 25.15 28.75
N MET A 259 -12.69 26.32 28.60
CA MET A 259 -13.05 27.53 29.34
C MET A 259 -14.45 28.01 28.96
N ASP A 260 -14.76 28.05 27.65
CA ASP A 260 -16.08 28.51 27.18
C ASP A 260 -17.21 27.60 27.69
N MET A 261 -16.99 26.29 27.64
CA MET A 261 -17.95 25.30 28.18
C MET A 261 -18.17 25.49 29.68
N ARG A 262 -17.10 25.66 30.47
CA ARG A 262 -17.23 25.94 31.93
C ARG A 262 -17.89 27.24 32.22
N ASN A 263 -17.55 28.29 31.46
CA ASN A 263 -18.16 29.61 31.60
C ASN A 263 -19.67 29.56 31.30
N GLU A 264 -20.07 28.75 30.29
CA GLU A 264 -21.51 28.60 29.97
C GLU A 264 -22.25 27.89 31.14
N VAL A 265 -21.70 26.83 31.71
CA VAL A 265 -22.29 26.16 32.90
C VAL A 265 -22.33 27.10 34.08
N SER A 266 -21.22 27.83 34.34
CA SER A 266 -21.16 28.80 35.45
C SER A 266 -22.16 29.97 35.26
N LYS A 267 -22.29 30.45 34.02
CA LYS A 267 -23.27 31.49 33.66
C LYS A 267 -24.69 31.01 33.87
N ASN A 268 -25.06 29.82 33.43
CA ASN A 268 -26.39 29.24 33.63
C ASN A 268 -26.68 29.09 35.12
N THR A 269 -25.69 28.71 35.93
CA THR A 269 -25.83 28.60 37.38
C THR A 269 -26.01 30.01 38.03
N ALA A 270 -25.21 30.98 37.63
CA ALA A 270 -25.28 32.34 38.11
C ALA A 270 -26.65 32.99 37.76
N ASP A 271 -27.12 32.80 36.53
CA ASP A 271 -28.42 33.28 36.07
C ASP A 271 -29.56 32.68 36.88
N PHE A 272 -29.51 31.35 37.13
CA PHE A 272 -30.46 30.65 37.98
C PHE A 272 -30.47 31.23 39.42
N VAL A 273 -29.31 31.40 40.06
CA VAL A 273 -29.17 31.92 41.41
C VAL A 273 -29.64 33.36 41.49
N ASN A 274 -29.30 34.21 40.51
CA ASN A 274 -29.75 35.63 40.47
C ASN A 274 -31.26 35.75 40.30
N GLU A 275 -31.91 34.93 39.47
CA GLU A 275 -33.36 34.88 39.32
C GLU A 275 -34.03 34.49 40.64
N ARG A 276 -33.46 33.52 41.36
CA ARG A 276 -33.99 33.10 42.67
C ARG A 276 -33.77 34.12 43.76
N LEU A 277 -32.61 34.78 43.79
CA LEU A 277 -32.34 35.87 44.72
C LEU A 277 -33.34 37.05 44.52
N ALA A 278 -33.65 37.41 43.25
CA ALA A 278 -34.61 38.43 42.96
C ALA A 278 -36.03 38.05 43.41
N ALA A 279 -36.45 36.80 43.20
CA ALA A 279 -37.72 36.28 43.66
C ALA A 279 -37.81 36.27 45.19
N LEU A 280 -36.77 35.73 45.89
CA LEU A 280 -36.70 35.71 47.36
C LEU A 280 -36.65 37.13 47.97
N GLY A 281 -35.96 38.08 47.34
CA GLY A 281 -35.96 39.46 47.82
C GLY A 281 -37.36 40.09 47.87
N LYS A 282 -38.20 39.79 46.85
CA LYS A 282 -39.62 40.21 46.86
C LYS A 282 -40.43 39.51 47.99
N GLU A 283 -40.24 38.17 48.13
CA GLU A 283 -40.90 37.43 49.18
C GLU A 283 -40.47 37.86 50.61
N LEU A 284 -39.17 38.19 50.76
CA LEU A 284 -38.61 38.70 52.00
C LEU A 284 -39.25 40.06 52.34
N GLY A 285 -39.33 40.99 51.41
CA GLY A 285 -39.97 42.29 51.63
C GLY A 285 -41.45 42.17 51.99
N LEU A 286 -42.17 41.18 51.44
CA LEU A 286 -43.57 40.94 51.84
C LEU A 286 -43.68 40.45 53.33
N VAL A 287 -42.80 39.56 53.77
CA VAL A 287 -42.84 39.06 55.16
C VAL A 287 -42.32 40.09 56.15
N GLU A 288 -41.38 40.93 55.80
CA GLU A 288 -40.92 42.07 56.54
C GLU A 288 -42.08 43.05 56.75
N GLY A 289 -42.85 43.31 55.67
CA GLY A 289 -44.05 44.14 55.76
C GLY A 289 -45.17 43.51 56.62
N ASP A 290 -45.30 42.18 56.62
CA ASP A 290 -46.22 41.46 57.49
C ASP A 290 -45.75 41.57 58.99
N MET A 291 -44.51 41.51 59.29
CA MET A 291 -43.92 41.70 60.57
C MET A 291 -44.09 43.13 61.07
N GLU A 292 -43.85 44.13 60.22
CA GLU A 292 -44.05 45.51 60.55
C GLU A 292 -45.52 45.79 60.90
N ARG A 293 -46.45 45.27 60.12
CA ARG A 293 -47.87 45.38 60.37
C ARG A 293 -48.29 44.71 61.65
N PHE A 294 -47.79 43.56 61.94
CA PHE A 294 -48.00 42.81 63.20
C PHE A 294 -47.48 43.63 64.38
N LEU A 295 -46.28 44.17 64.35
CA LEU A 295 -45.69 45.00 65.40
C LEU A 295 -46.43 46.31 65.62
N MET A 296 -46.92 46.95 64.55
CA MET A 296 -47.77 48.19 64.67
C MET A 296 -49.07 47.89 65.32
N ASN A 297 -49.73 46.79 65.05
CA ASN A 297 -51.04 46.43 65.61
C ASN A 297 -50.97 45.92 67.05
N ASN A 298 -49.76 45.45 67.50
CA ASN A 298 -49.59 44.82 68.81
C ASN A 298 -48.56 45.54 69.71
N ARG A 299 -48.52 46.88 69.66
CA ARG A 299 -47.55 47.80 70.36
C ARG A 299 -47.47 47.68 71.89
N THR A 300 -48.41 47.00 72.57
CA THR A 300 -48.56 46.97 74.01
C THR A 300 -48.15 45.65 74.66
N LEU A 301 -47.60 44.65 73.93
CA LEU A 301 -47.31 43.37 74.41
C LEU A 301 -45.77 43.23 74.61
N ASP A 302 -45.37 43.09 75.93
CA ASP A 302 -44.02 42.75 76.31
C ASP A 302 -43.83 41.23 76.16
N PHE A 303 -43.16 40.76 75.07
CA PHE A 303 -42.98 39.37 74.70
C PHE A 303 -41.71 38.74 75.34
N GLU A 304 -40.80 39.52 75.96
CA GLU A 304 -39.45 39.02 76.36
C GLU A 304 -39.46 38.38 77.75
N GLY A 305 -40.52 38.54 78.59
CA GLY A 305 -40.49 38.23 80.09
C GLY A 305 -40.73 36.79 80.51
N LYS A 306 -41.21 35.83 79.64
CA LYS A 306 -41.63 34.48 80.08
C LYS A 306 -41.16 33.29 79.28
N VAL A 307 -40.29 33.42 78.32
CA VAL A 307 -39.94 32.32 77.42
C VAL A 307 -38.57 31.68 77.72
N GLY A 308 -37.87 32.12 78.76
CA GLY A 308 -36.43 31.82 78.93
C GLY A 308 -36.03 30.39 79.37
N VAL A 309 -36.93 29.53 79.79
CA VAL A 309 -36.49 28.23 80.42
C VAL A 309 -36.90 26.95 79.63
N TYR A 310 -37.80 27.07 78.66
CA TYR A 310 -38.19 25.89 77.85
C TYR A 310 -37.51 25.82 76.49
N ASN A 311 -36.54 26.69 76.25
CA ASN A 311 -36.08 27.05 74.93
C ASN A 311 -34.98 26.15 74.37
N SER A 312 -34.18 25.37 75.09
CA SER A 312 -33.03 24.70 74.46
C SER A 312 -33.40 23.51 73.54
N ARG A 313 -34.35 22.64 73.98
CA ARG A 313 -34.76 21.51 73.11
C ARG A 313 -35.79 21.88 72.06
N SER A 314 -36.62 22.86 72.31
CA SER A 314 -37.56 23.41 71.32
C SER A 314 -36.84 24.19 70.25
N LEU A 315 -35.79 24.96 70.58
CA LEU A 315 -34.95 25.72 69.67
C LEU A 315 -34.11 24.78 68.80
N GLU A 316 -33.68 23.64 69.32
CA GLU A 316 -32.91 22.67 68.52
C GLU A 316 -33.78 21.95 67.45
N SER A 317 -35.03 21.55 67.86
CA SER A 317 -35.99 20.97 66.89
C SER A 317 -36.50 22.01 65.94
N GLU A 318 -36.63 23.26 66.33
CA GLU A 318 -37.03 24.37 65.48
C GLU A 318 -35.91 24.73 64.44
N ALA A 319 -34.67 24.76 64.90
CA ALA A 319 -33.52 24.96 64.05
C ALA A 319 -33.36 23.83 63.01
N GLU A 320 -33.59 22.56 63.40
CA GLU A 320 -33.60 21.41 62.53
C GLU A 320 -34.74 21.49 61.48
N ALA A 321 -35.96 21.78 61.95
CA ALA A 321 -37.11 21.99 61.03
C ALA A 321 -36.84 23.09 60.02
N LEU A 322 -36.28 24.22 60.47
CA LEU A 322 -35.89 25.34 59.57
C LEU A 322 -34.85 24.95 58.52
N GLN A 323 -33.83 24.16 58.95
CA GLN A 323 -32.83 23.65 58.04
C GLN A 323 -33.44 22.73 56.97
N ILE A 324 -34.36 21.82 57.36
CA ILE A 324 -35.06 20.91 56.45
C ILE A 324 -35.98 21.70 55.51
N GLU A 325 -36.70 22.69 55.95
CA GLU A 325 -37.57 23.52 55.15
C GLU A 325 -36.75 24.33 54.13
N THR A 326 -35.60 24.84 54.53
CA THR A 326 -34.65 25.51 53.64
C THR A 326 -34.18 24.56 52.52
N GLN A 327 -33.78 23.32 52.84
CA GLN A 327 -33.41 22.33 51.86
C GLN A 327 -34.56 21.95 50.94
N LEU A 328 -35.78 21.79 51.44
CA LEU A 328 -36.97 21.54 50.61
C LEU A 328 -37.27 22.66 49.65
N LYS A 329 -37.05 23.92 50.02
CA LYS A 329 -37.16 25.06 49.12
C LYS A 329 -36.11 25.03 48.03
N LEU A 330 -34.87 24.75 48.37
CA LEU A 330 -33.79 24.58 47.36
C LEU A 330 -34.13 23.48 46.34
N ILE A 331 -34.58 22.30 46.83
CA ILE A 331 -35.03 21.20 45.97
C ILE A 331 -36.18 21.64 45.06
N SER A 332 -37.18 22.38 45.62
CA SER A 332 -38.28 22.83 44.79
C SER A 332 -37.83 23.78 43.66
N TYR A 333 -36.83 24.63 43.90
CA TYR A 333 -36.24 25.48 42.90
C TYR A 333 -35.50 24.69 41.83
N MET A 334 -34.71 23.75 42.22
CA MET A 334 -34.03 22.88 41.26
C MET A 334 -34.98 22.04 40.40
N LEU A 335 -36.05 21.47 41.02
CA LEU A 335 -37.10 20.76 40.30
C LEU A 335 -37.81 21.67 39.26
N SER A 336 -38.09 22.93 39.61
CA SER A 336 -38.70 23.89 38.70
C SER A 336 -37.80 24.16 37.48
N GLU A 337 -36.48 24.27 37.72
CA GLU A 337 -35.51 24.51 36.67
C GLU A 337 -35.33 23.28 35.77
N PHE A 338 -35.18 22.09 36.38
CA PHE A 338 -35.01 20.84 35.63
C PHE A 338 -36.26 20.43 34.85
N SER A 339 -37.45 20.88 35.29
CA SER A 339 -38.73 20.64 34.59
C SER A 339 -39.06 21.69 33.54
N ASN A 340 -38.33 22.80 33.46
CA ASN A 340 -38.61 23.90 32.55
C ASN A 340 -38.37 23.48 31.08
N SER A 341 -39.45 23.49 30.29
CA SER A 341 -39.43 23.07 28.88
C SER A 341 -38.65 24.02 27.97
N HIS A 342 -38.52 25.29 28.32
CA HIS A 342 -37.77 26.27 27.51
C HIS A 342 -36.26 26.05 27.57
N ARG A 343 -35.75 25.36 28.61
CA ARG A 343 -34.32 25.02 28.74
C ARG A 343 -34.02 23.53 28.51
N LYS A 344 -34.90 22.78 27.83
CA LYS A 344 -34.74 21.34 27.61
C LYS A 344 -33.40 20.95 26.95
N ASN A 345 -32.85 21.84 26.16
CA ASN A 345 -31.61 21.57 25.37
C ASN A 345 -30.37 22.31 25.91
N GLY A 346 -30.45 22.94 27.10
CA GLY A 346 -29.31 23.62 27.73
C GLY A 346 -28.57 22.76 28.75
N TYR A 347 -27.42 23.25 29.21
CA TYR A 347 -26.71 22.68 30.34
C TYR A 347 -27.52 22.84 31.64
N LEU A 348 -27.49 21.81 32.50
CA LEU A 348 -28.11 21.89 33.81
C LEU A 348 -27.24 22.72 34.75
N PRO A 349 -27.85 23.59 35.61
CA PRO A 349 -27.12 24.31 36.63
C PRO A 349 -26.52 23.32 37.65
N LEU A 350 -25.39 23.71 38.26
CA LEU A 350 -24.78 22.93 39.31
C LEU A 350 -25.68 22.85 40.55
N ASN A 351 -25.45 21.84 41.35
CA ASN A 351 -26.20 21.67 42.60
C ASN A 351 -25.92 22.85 43.60
N VAL A 352 -26.97 23.53 44.05
CA VAL A 352 -26.90 24.72 44.93
C VAL A 352 -27.19 24.38 46.37
N GLY A 353 -26.64 23.32 46.92
CA GLY A 353 -26.71 23.03 48.33
C GLY A 353 -27.71 21.94 48.75
N VAL A 354 -28.14 21.09 47.81
CA VAL A 354 -28.84 19.84 48.12
C VAL A 354 -27.81 18.76 48.45
N PRO A 355 -27.80 18.16 49.65
CA PRO A 355 -26.80 17.17 50.04
C PRO A 355 -27.14 15.80 49.45
N ASP A 356 -26.99 15.67 48.10
CA ASP A 356 -27.23 14.43 47.33
C ASP A 356 -26.11 14.22 46.32
N GLN A 357 -25.27 13.26 46.60
CA GLN A 357 -24.11 12.89 45.80
C GLN A 357 -24.52 12.24 44.46
N ALA A 358 -25.66 11.55 44.40
CA ALA A 358 -26.16 10.98 43.17
C ALA A 358 -26.62 12.05 42.21
N LEU A 359 -27.26 13.12 42.74
CA LEU A 359 -27.68 14.29 41.98
C LEU A 359 -26.49 15.00 41.31
N ASP A 360 -25.40 15.21 42.05
CA ASP A 360 -24.15 15.78 41.48
C ASP A 360 -23.64 14.96 40.33
N GLY A 361 -23.73 13.62 40.48
CA GLY A 361 -23.35 12.67 39.40
C GLY A 361 -24.19 12.80 38.15
N TYR A 362 -25.49 12.87 38.33
CA TYR A 362 -26.41 12.99 37.19
C TYR A 362 -26.22 14.31 36.45
N ILE A 363 -26.03 15.40 37.19
CA ILE A 363 -25.78 16.73 36.63
C ILE A 363 -24.46 16.76 35.85
N ALA A 364 -23.39 16.23 36.42
CA ALA A 364 -22.08 16.18 35.77
C ALA A 364 -22.10 15.33 34.49
N GLN A 365 -22.69 14.12 34.56
CA GLN A 365 -22.84 13.24 33.38
C GLN A 365 -23.73 13.87 32.31
N TYR A 366 -24.83 14.53 32.71
CA TYR A 366 -25.68 15.22 31.75
C TYR A 366 -24.90 16.32 31.02
N ASN A 367 -24.20 17.19 31.75
CA ASN A 367 -23.47 18.30 31.17
C ASN A 367 -22.32 17.83 30.28
N GLN A 368 -21.63 16.75 30.66
CA GLN A 368 -20.60 16.11 29.81
C GLN A 368 -21.20 15.51 28.53
N LEU A 369 -22.29 14.74 28.67
CA LEU A 369 -22.95 14.12 27.52
C LEU A 369 -23.55 15.17 26.58
N LYS A 370 -24.08 16.28 27.14
CA LYS A 370 -24.60 17.42 26.37
C LYS A 370 -23.52 18.09 25.54
N SER A 371 -22.32 18.26 26.10
CA SER A 371 -21.18 18.77 25.36
C SER A 371 -20.80 17.84 24.18
N GLN A 372 -20.84 16.53 24.37
CA GLN A 372 -20.58 15.55 23.31
C GLN A 372 -21.67 15.56 22.24
N HIS A 373 -22.93 15.62 22.65
CA HIS A 373 -24.08 15.75 21.75
C HIS A 373 -23.96 16.99 20.86
N ASP A 374 -23.66 18.13 21.42
CA ASP A 374 -23.55 19.40 20.66
C ASP A 374 -22.42 19.36 19.64
N LYS A 375 -21.30 18.75 20.01
CA LYS A 375 -20.18 18.50 19.08
C LYS A 375 -20.57 17.60 17.90
N LEU A 376 -21.39 16.57 18.16
CA LEU A 376 -21.88 15.67 17.12
C LEU A 376 -22.88 16.36 16.19
N VAL A 377 -23.81 17.15 16.72
CA VAL A 377 -24.79 17.89 15.94
C VAL A 377 -24.10 18.93 15.04
N GLU A 378 -23.09 19.62 15.56
CA GLU A 378 -22.29 20.56 14.75
C GLU A 378 -21.47 19.83 13.68
N GLY A 379 -20.89 18.67 14.01
CA GLY A 379 -20.16 17.82 13.06
C GLY A 379 -21.02 17.28 11.92
N ALA A 380 -22.30 17.05 12.18
CA ALA A 380 -23.30 16.59 11.22
C ALA A 380 -23.93 17.73 10.39
N GLY A 381 -23.44 18.97 10.52
CA GLY A 381 -23.99 20.11 9.79
C GLY A 381 -25.41 20.55 10.25
N GLY A 382 -25.77 20.26 11.50
CA GLY A 382 -27.06 20.57 12.11
C GLY A 382 -28.18 19.56 11.83
N SER A 383 -27.87 18.45 11.16
CA SER A 383 -28.85 17.37 10.92
C SER A 383 -29.05 16.54 12.18
N THR A 384 -30.28 16.50 12.65
CA THR A 384 -30.72 15.71 13.82
C THR A 384 -31.19 14.30 13.46
N GLU A 385 -31.15 13.90 12.20
CA GLU A 385 -31.64 12.60 11.72
C GLU A 385 -30.62 11.44 11.87
N ASN A 386 -29.44 11.71 12.46
CA ASN A 386 -28.43 10.68 12.70
C ASN A 386 -28.87 9.79 13.89
N PRO A 387 -28.93 8.45 13.73
CA PRO A 387 -29.27 7.51 14.80
C PRO A 387 -28.42 7.69 16.07
N VAL A 388 -27.15 8.05 15.94
CA VAL A 388 -26.25 8.31 17.07
C VAL A 388 -26.70 9.54 17.87
N ILE A 389 -27.15 10.63 17.22
CA ILE A 389 -27.68 11.83 17.88
C ILE A 389 -28.93 11.50 18.67
N THR A 390 -29.83 10.69 18.10
CA THR A 390 -31.04 10.21 18.78
C THR A 390 -30.72 9.39 20.03
N GLU A 391 -29.65 8.58 20.00
CA GLU A 391 -29.18 7.83 21.17
C GLU A 391 -28.70 8.78 22.29
N TYR A 392 -27.95 9.82 21.94
CA TYR A 392 -27.53 10.86 22.88
C TYR A 392 -28.73 11.62 23.47
N ASP A 393 -29.73 11.99 22.67
CA ASP A 393 -30.96 12.65 23.12
C ASP A 393 -31.71 11.78 24.14
N ASN A 394 -31.81 10.47 23.87
CA ASN A 394 -32.43 9.52 24.80
C ASN A 394 -31.64 9.42 26.11
N ALA A 395 -30.32 9.32 26.03
CA ALA A 395 -29.45 9.26 27.21
C ALA A 395 -29.52 10.56 28.05
N LEU A 396 -29.53 11.74 27.42
CA LEU A 396 -29.70 13.02 28.08
C LEU A 396 -31.05 13.10 28.76
N SER A 397 -32.12 12.69 28.09
CA SER A 397 -33.48 12.64 28.65
C SER A 397 -33.53 11.71 29.88
N GLN A 398 -32.88 10.57 29.82
CA GLN A 398 -32.82 9.60 30.95
C GLN A 398 -32.04 10.17 32.13
N LEU A 399 -30.89 10.81 31.92
CA LEU A 399 -30.10 11.43 32.99
C LEU A 399 -30.85 12.57 33.66
N ARG A 400 -31.53 13.39 32.87
CA ARG A 400 -32.40 14.46 33.40
C ARG A 400 -33.54 13.90 34.25
N LYS A 401 -34.19 12.83 33.79
CA LYS A 401 -35.24 12.12 34.55
C LYS A 401 -34.71 11.57 35.85
N ASN A 402 -33.51 10.93 35.82
CA ASN A 402 -32.87 10.39 37.02
C ASN A 402 -32.54 11.50 38.03
N ALA A 403 -32.06 12.66 37.57
CA ALA A 403 -31.80 13.80 38.44
C ALA A 403 -33.11 14.35 39.10
N ILE A 404 -34.21 14.46 38.34
CA ILE A 404 -35.52 14.83 38.85
C ILE A 404 -36.04 13.82 39.87
N GLU A 405 -35.86 12.52 39.61
CA GLU A 405 -36.29 11.46 40.51
C GLU A 405 -35.47 11.46 41.80
N SER A 406 -34.14 11.67 41.75
CA SER A 406 -33.28 11.87 42.93
C SER A 406 -33.75 13.04 43.80
N LEU A 407 -34.01 14.20 43.15
CA LEU A 407 -34.56 15.36 43.85
C LEU A 407 -35.93 15.06 44.55
N ASN A 408 -36.83 14.33 43.86
CA ASN A 408 -38.12 13.94 44.43
C ASN A 408 -37.97 12.96 45.60
N GLN A 409 -37.08 11.98 45.52
CA GLN A 409 -36.80 11.05 46.60
C GLN A 409 -36.22 11.78 47.81
N GLN A 410 -35.26 12.68 47.61
CA GLN A 410 -34.68 13.50 48.66
C GLN A 410 -35.74 14.40 49.32
N ALA A 411 -36.63 15.02 48.49
CA ALA A 411 -37.74 15.80 49.00
C ALA A 411 -38.70 14.97 49.84
N ALA A 412 -38.97 13.71 49.48
CA ALA A 412 -39.82 12.79 50.24
C ALA A 412 -39.20 12.47 51.61
N VAL A 413 -37.89 12.15 51.62
CA VAL A 413 -37.16 11.88 52.90
C VAL A 413 -37.19 13.11 53.83
N LEU A 414 -36.89 14.27 53.27
CA LEU A 414 -36.89 15.54 54.01
C LEU A 414 -38.30 15.91 54.54
N ARG A 415 -39.35 15.67 53.75
CA ARG A 415 -40.73 15.87 54.20
C ARG A 415 -41.11 14.94 55.33
N MET A 416 -40.66 13.67 55.29
CA MET A 416 -40.89 12.72 56.38
C MET A 416 -40.16 13.19 57.62
N ARG A 417 -38.89 13.56 57.56
CA ARG A 417 -38.12 14.10 58.67
C ARG A 417 -38.78 15.37 59.26
N LEU A 418 -39.21 16.29 58.36
CA LEU A 418 -39.93 17.51 58.84
C LEU A 418 -41.16 17.19 59.60
N LYS A 419 -41.98 16.23 59.14
CA LYS A 419 -43.16 15.76 59.82
C LYS A 419 -42.84 15.19 61.20
N ASP A 420 -41.76 14.37 61.33
CA ASP A 420 -41.34 13.83 62.61
C ASP A 420 -40.83 14.90 63.54
N THR A 421 -40.01 15.84 63.10
CA THR A 421 -39.54 16.96 63.92
C THR A 421 -40.69 17.90 64.32
N GLN A 422 -41.65 18.19 63.45
CA GLN A 422 -42.85 18.95 63.75
C GLN A 422 -43.76 18.19 64.72
N GLY A 423 -43.85 16.84 64.61
CA GLY A 423 -44.59 15.99 65.57
C GLY A 423 -43.95 16.02 66.97
N GLN A 424 -42.64 15.98 67.04
CA GLN A 424 -41.91 16.16 68.32
C GLN A 424 -42.12 17.55 68.90
N GLN A 425 -42.04 18.61 68.08
CA GLN A 425 -42.31 20.00 68.49
C GLN A 425 -43.76 20.18 68.99
N SER A 426 -44.75 19.63 68.29
CA SER A 426 -46.17 19.75 68.68
C SER A 426 -46.44 19.01 70.00
N SER A 427 -45.78 17.88 70.23
CA SER A 427 -45.86 17.12 71.45
C SER A 427 -45.24 17.84 72.69
N LEU A 428 -44.19 18.66 72.42
CA LEU A 428 -43.57 19.52 73.43
C LEU A 428 -44.42 20.73 73.72
N LEU A 429 -45.00 21.37 72.66
CA LEU A 429 -45.88 22.53 72.77
C LEU A 429 -47.25 22.21 73.40
N SER A 430 -47.79 21.00 73.24
CA SER A 430 -49.04 20.58 73.85
C SER A 430 -48.95 20.41 75.36
N LYS A 431 -47.77 20.36 75.94
CA LYS A 431 -47.50 20.32 77.35
C LYS A 431 -47.37 21.69 78.04
N LEU A 432 -47.52 22.79 77.32
CA LEU A 432 -47.39 24.17 77.72
C LEU A 432 -48.80 24.84 77.75
N PRO A 433 -49.32 25.24 78.95
CA PRO A 433 -50.54 25.98 78.99
C PRO A 433 -50.31 27.40 78.59
N GLU A 434 -51.22 27.99 77.71
CA GLU A 434 -51.34 29.38 77.34
C GLU A 434 -50.17 30.02 76.54
N VAL A 435 -50.05 29.65 75.32
CA VAL A 435 -49.46 30.54 74.31
C VAL A 435 -50.62 31.30 73.61
N SER A 436 -50.69 32.66 73.78
CA SER A 436 -51.69 33.51 73.15
C SER A 436 -51.65 33.31 71.60
N THR A 437 -52.83 33.46 70.93
CA THR A 437 -52.97 33.43 69.46
C THR A 437 -51.96 34.34 68.77
N GLN A 438 -51.70 35.51 69.40
CA GLN A 438 -50.72 36.49 68.89
C GLN A 438 -49.28 36.05 69.02
N GLY A 439 -48.90 35.25 70.05
CA GLY A 439 -47.61 34.69 70.15
C GLY A 439 -47.29 33.61 69.07
N ARG A 440 -48.32 32.84 68.65
CA ARG A 440 -48.25 31.88 67.60
C ARG A 440 -48.13 32.59 66.23
N GLU A 441 -48.84 33.66 65.99
CA GLU A 441 -48.78 34.44 64.77
C GLU A 441 -47.39 35.09 64.59
N LYS A 442 -46.81 35.65 65.66
CA LYS A 442 -45.47 36.23 65.65
C LYS A 442 -44.45 35.16 65.37
N ALA A 443 -44.50 33.97 65.99
CA ALA A 443 -43.63 32.92 65.79
C ALA A 443 -43.68 32.39 64.34
N ASP A 444 -44.86 32.35 63.73
CA ASP A 444 -44.97 31.94 62.29
C ASP A 444 -44.36 33.00 61.35
N ILE A 445 -44.56 34.32 61.61
CA ILE A 445 -43.92 35.35 60.82
C ILE A 445 -42.41 35.35 61.04
N ASP A 446 -41.89 35.26 62.24
CA ASP A 446 -40.46 35.17 62.57
C ASP A 446 -39.82 33.96 61.84
N ARG A 447 -40.47 32.82 61.87
CA ARG A 447 -39.99 31.61 61.16
C ARG A 447 -39.93 31.78 59.65
N ARG A 448 -40.96 32.36 59.05
CA ARG A 448 -40.98 32.64 57.65
C ARG A 448 -39.89 33.64 57.28
N LEU A 449 -39.64 34.65 58.08
CA LEU A 449 -38.61 35.62 57.94
C LEU A 449 -37.22 34.96 57.95
N GLU A 450 -36.97 34.16 59.01
CA GLU A 450 -35.68 33.46 59.20
C GLU A 450 -35.38 32.47 58.08
N ILE A 451 -36.37 31.69 57.62
CA ILE A 451 -36.20 30.80 56.45
C ILE A 451 -35.74 31.58 55.20
N ARG A 452 -36.44 32.70 54.92
CA ARG A 452 -36.13 33.48 53.70
C ARG A 452 -34.80 34.21 53.83
N GLN A 453 -34.45 34.69 55.01
CA GLN A 453 -33.15 35.32 55.27
C GLN A 453 -31.99 34.32 55.13
N ARG A 454 -32.13 33.11 55.72
CA ARG A 454 -31.12 32.03 55.57
C ARG A 454 -30.97 31.61 54.13
N LEU A 455 -32.08 31.37 53.43
CA LEU A 455 -32.08 30.98 52.07
C LEU A 455 -31.48 32.09 51.19
N TYR A 456 -31.78 33.34 51.42
CA TYR A 456 -31.19 34.48 50.71
C TYR A 456 -29.67 34.53 50.93
N THR A 457 -29.22 34.38 52.18
CA THR A 457 -27.82 34.39 52.49
C THR A 457 -27.08 33.19 51.85
N GLU A 458 -27.69 32.00 51.89
CA GLU A 458 -27.13 30.78 51.28
C GLU A 458 -26.96 30.96 49.77
N LEU A 459 -28.00 31.43 49.08
CA LEU A 459 -27.92 31.68 47.62
C LEU A 459 -26.94 32.83 47.29
N LEU A 460 -26.84 33.85 48.17
CA LEU A 460 -25.82 34.89 48.01
C LEU A 460 -24.41 34.37 48.09
N ASN A 461 -24.15 33.48 49.09
CA ASN A 461 -22.86 32.83 49.22
C ASN A 461 -22.56 31.94 48.02
N LYS A 462 -23.54 31.22 47.52
CA LYS A 462 -23.38 30.41 46.32
C LYS A 462 -23.13 31.28 45.07
N ARG A 463 -23.79 32.42 44.94
CA ARG A 463 -23.50 33.36 43.84
C ARG A 463 -22.04 33.81 43.85
N GLU A 464 -21.55 34.25 45.02
CA GLU A 464 -20.15 34.69 45.18
C GLU A 464 -19.17 33.55 44.93
N GLU A 465 -19.45 32.34 45.41
CA GLU A 465 -18.66 31.16 45.14
C GLU A 465 -18.54 30.89 43.65
N TYR A 466 -19.67 30.89 42.89
CA TYR A 466 -19.61 30.65 41.44
C TYR A 466 -18.97 31.81 40.66
N ALA A 467 -19.10 33.06 41.10
CA ALA A 467 -18.42 34.20 40.53
C ALA A 467 -16.89 34.09 40.71
N LEU A 468 -16.43 33.65 41.88
CA LEU A 468 -15.01 33.36 42.13
C LEU A 468 -14.51 32.19 41.28
N ARG A 469 -15.26 31.12 41.13
CA ARG A 469 -14.92 29.98 40.27
C ARG A 469 -14.77 30.42 38.81
N GLN A 470 -15.64 31.30 38.32
CA GLN A 470 -15.56 31.85 36.97
C GLN A 470 -14.29 32.70 36.77
N ALA A 471 -13.94 33.52 37.79
CA ALA A 471 -12.76 34.39 37.73
C ALA A 471 -11.44 33.59 37.85
N MET A 472 -11.43 32.41 38.49
CA MET A 472 -10.24 31.57 38.73
C MET A 472 -10.11 30.45 37.70
N THR A 473 -10.61 30.60 36.48
CA THR A 473 -10.53 29.56 35.45
C THR A 473 -9.08 29.29 35.11
N GLN A 474 -8.61 28.07 35.40
CA GLN A 474 -7.26 27.60 35.04
C GLN A 474 -7.30 26.79 33.74
N GLU A 475 -6.22 26.85 33.01
CA GLU A 475 -6.00 26.00 31.82
C GLU A 475 -6.10 24.52 32.19
N SER A 476 -6.69 23.75 31.30
CA SER A 476 -6.88 22.30 31.46
C SER A 476 -5.68 21.51 30.93
N ALA A 477 -5.05 22.01 29.87
CA ALA A 477 -3.93 21.39 29.21
C ALA A 477 -2.69 22.29 29.26
N TYR A 478 -1.55 21.71 29.67
CA TYR A 478 -0.26 22.40 29.78
C TYR A 478 0.77 21.75 28.88
N VAL A 479 1.51 22.58 28.14
CA VAL A 479 2.63 22.10 27.35
C VAL A 479 3.77 21.75 28.30
N LEU A 480 4.16 20.46 28.33
CA LEU A 480 5.28 19.94 29.12
C LEU A 480 6.60 20.03 28.36
N ASP A 481 6.53 19.70 27.07
CA ASP A 481 7.71 19.60 26.24
C ASP A 481 7.33 19.85 24.79
N MET A 482 8.22 20.43 24.00
CA MET A 482 8.03 20.71 22.59
C MET A 482 9.33 20.50 21.83
N ASP A 483 9.23 19.93 20.65
CA ASP A 483 10.37 19.74 19.76
C ASP A 483 10.63 21.02 18.94
N ASP A 484 11.39 21.97 19.51
CA ASP A 484 11.80 23.22 18.87
C ASP A 484 13.19 23.13 18.22
N ALA A 485 13.98 22.08 18.50
CA ALA A 485 15.32 21.91 17.96
C ALA A 485 15.33 21.75 16.43
N PRO A 486 16.34 22.30 15.72
CA PRO A 486 16.50 22.12 14.29
C PRO A 486 16.56 20.63 13.91
N SER A 487 15.66 20.15 13.08
CA SER A 487 15.63 18.75 12.66
C SER A 487 15.79 18.61 11.15
N LYS A 488 16.29 17.45 10.73
CA LYS A 488 16.31 17.10 9.30
C LYS A 488 14.89 16.81 8.82
N PRO A 489 14.56 17.11 7.55
CA PRO A 489 13.25 16.78 7.00
C PRO A 489 13.01 15.27 7.04
N VAL A 490 11.82 14.86 7.43
CA VAL A 490 11.37 13.46 7.47
C VAL A 490 11.10 12.95 6.06
N SER A 491 10.66 13.84 5.16
CA SER A 491 10.39 13.55 3.75
C SER A 491 10.91 14.72 2.89
N PRO A 492 11.41 14.41 1.69
CA PRO A 492 11.60 13.12 1.07
C PRO A 492 12.85 12.38 1.59
N ASN A 493 12.70 11.10 1.91
CA ASN A 493 13.83 10.27 2.32
C ASN A 493 14.56 9.72 1.09
N THR A 494 15.67 10.36 0.72
CA THR A 494 16.45 10.01 -0.47
C THR A 494 16.94 8.57 -0.47
N LEU A 495 17.32 8.02 0.70
CA LEU A 495 17.77 6.63 0.80
C LEU A 495 16.67 5.63 0.46
N ARG A 496 15.44 5.85 0.94
CA ARG A 496 14.28 5.01 0.59
C ARG A 496 13.96 5.09 -0.89
N VAL A 497 14.01 6.30 -1.47
CA VAL A 497 13.73 6.51 -2.90
C VAL A 497 14.77 5.78 -3.76
N VAL A 498 16.06 5.89 -3.43
CA VAL A 498 17.15 5.20 -4.12
C VAL A 498 16.99 3.68 -3.99
N PHE A 499 16.70 3.16 -2.80
CA PHE A 499 16.50 1.74 -2.58
C PHE A 499 15.33 1.17 -3.41
N ILE A 500 14.19 1.85 -3.41
CA ILE A 500 13.01 1.45 -4.21
C ILE A 500 13.33 1.55 -5.71
N ALA A 501 14.04 2.60 -6.14
CA ALA A 501 14.44 2.76 -7.53
C ALA A 501 15.36 1.63 -8.02
N ILE A 502 16.31 1.17 -7.20
CA ILE A 502 17.18 0.03 -7.49
C ILE A 502 16.36 -1.27 -7.60
N LEU A 503 15.44 -1.51 -6.67
CA LEU A 503 14.57 -2.69 -6.71
C LEU A 503 13.74 -2.74 -8.00
N ILE A 504 13.10 -1.63 -8.36
CA ILE A 504 12.31 -1.53 -9.60
C ILE A 504 13.22 -1.69 -10.82
N GLY A 505 14.42 -1.07 -10.80
CA GLY A 505 15.40 -1.15 -11.86
C GLY A 505 15.94 -2.57 -12.11
N ILE A 506 15.95 -3.43 -11.08
CA ILE A 506 16.29 -4.85 -11.18
C ILE A 506 15.06 -5.68 -11.64
N LEU A 507 13.89 -5.37 -11.11
CA LEU A 507 12.67 -6.14 -11.39
C LEU A 507 12.26 -6.07 -12.87
N LEU A 508 12.26 -4.88 -13.48
CA LEU A 508 11.80 -4.66 -14.85
C LEU A 508 12.55 -5.53 -15.89
N PRO A 509 13.90 -5.50 -15.96
CA PRO A 509 14.62 -6.35 -16.90
C PRO A 509 14.51 -7.84 -16.57
N SER A 510 14.38 -8.20 -15.28
CA SER A 510 14.20 -9.60 -14.88
C SER A 510 12.89 -10.16 -15.42
N VAL A 511 11.77 -9.44 -15.22
CA VAL A 511 10.45 -9.82 -15.75
C VAL A 511 10.49 -9.93 -17.29
N TYR A 512 11.05 -8.93 -17.96
CA TYR A 512 11.21 -8.97 -19.42
C TYR A 512 11.99 -10.18 -19.91
N LEU A 513 13.14 -10.49 -19.29
CA LEU A 513 14.02 -11.61 -19.66
C LEU A 513 13.37 -12.96 -19.38
N ILE A 514 12.63 -13.08 -18.27
CA ILE A 514 11.88 -14.29 -17.93
C ILE A 514 10.76 -14.53 -18.95
N ILE A 515 9.97 -13.50 -19.27
CA ILE A 515 8.93 -13.61 -20.31
C ILE A 515 9.55 -14.01 -21.65
N ARG A 516 10.67 -13.42 -22.02
CA ARG A 516 11.41 -13.77 -23.23
C ARG A 516 11.92 -15.22 -23.23
N LEU A 517 12.38 -15.69 -22.06
CA LEU A 517 12.86 -17.08 -21.90
C LEU A 517 11.69 -18.08 -22.04
N LEU A 518 10.55 -17.78 -21.42
CA LEU A 518 9.33 -18.60 -21.50
C LEU A 518 8.71 -18.63 -22.90
N ALA A 519 8.85 -17.53 -23.63
CA ALA A 519 8.37 -17.41 -25.03
C ALA A 519 9.29 -18.15 -26.03
N ASP A 520 10.52 -18.56 -25.65
CA ASP A 520 11.48 -19.25 -26.55
C ASP A 520 11.23 -20.75 -26.54
N ASN A 521 10.37 -21.22 -27.45
CA ASN A 521 9.97 -22.60 -27.64
C ASN A 521 10.89 -23.40 -28.57
N LYS A 522 12.10 -22.91 -28.92
CA LYS A 522 12.98 -23.57 -29.86
C LYS A 522 13.81 -24.70 -29.22
N ILE A 523 14.02 -25.79 -29.98
CA ILE A 523 14.90 -26.86 -29.63
C ILE A 523 16.35 -26.35 -29.69
N ARG A 524 17.17 -26.56 -28.67
CA ARG A 524 18.57 -26.12 -28.60
C ARG A 524 19.55 -27.20 -28.22
N SER A 525 19.09 -28.19 -27.45
CA SER A 525 19.90 -29.24 -26.90
C SER A 525 19.36 -30.66 -27.16
N ARG A 526 20.18 -31.68 -26.97
CA ARG A 526 19.78 -33.07 -26.94
C ARG A 526 18.66 -33.34 -25.94
N LYS A 527 18.74 -32.73 -24.77
CA LYS A 527 17.71 -32.86 -23.70
C LYS A 527 16.34 -32.40 -24.16
N ASP A 528 16.26 -31.28 -24.88
CA ASP A 528 14.99 -30.75 -25.42
C ASP A 528 14.26 -31.77 -26.32
N VAL A 529 15.01 -32.67 -26.98
CA VAL A 529 14.47 -33.71 -27.86
C VAL A 529 14.14 -34.96 -27.06
N MET A 530 15.11 -35.49 -26.31
CA MET A 530 15.02 -36.82 -25.64
C MET A 530 13.96 -36.85 -24.53
N ASP A 531 13.68 -35.70 -23.88
CA ASP A 531 12.66 -35.65 -22.84
C ASP A 531 11.23 -35.72 -23.42
N ARG A 532 11.08 -35.64 -24.77
CA ARG A 532 9.75 -35.50 -25.42
C ARG A 532 9.45 -36.54 -26.48
N VAL A 533 10.45 -37.24 -26.96
CA VAL A 533 10.30 -38.31 -27.99
C VAL A 533 11.08 -39.55 -27.59
N SER A 534 10.56 -40.72 -27.94
CA SER A 534 11.18 -42.01 -27.69
C SER A 534 12.01 -42.54 -28.86
N ILE A 535 12.17 -41.75 -29.91
CA ILE A 535 12.87 -42.08 -31.14
C ILE A 535 14.36 -42.21 -30.86
N PRO A 536 15.07 -43.25 -31.41
CA PRO A 536 16.47 -43.41 -31.24
C PRO A 536 17.28 -42.17 -31.69
N PHE A 537 18.12 -41.66 -30.78
CA PHE A 537 18.94 -40.48 -31.01
C PHE A 537 20.37 -40.87 -31.40
N LEU A 538 20.77 -40.62 -32.63
CA LEU A 538 22.09 -40.98 -33.18
C LEU A 538 23.21 -40.05 -32.74
N GLY A 539 22.93 -38.77 -32.59
CA GLY A 539 23.96 -37.83 -32.16
C GLY A 539 23.61 -36.37 -32.43
N ASP A 540 24.39 -35.49 -31.86
CA ASP A 540 24.32 -34.03 -32.06
C ASP A 540 25.57 -33.51 -32.74
N ILE A 541 25.38 -32.62 -33.72
CA ILE A 541 26.46 -31.97 -34.46
C ILE A 541 26.55 -30.53 -33.94
N PRO A 542 27.69 -30.11 -33.40
CA PRO A 542 27.86 -28.79 -32.82
C PRO A 542 27.76 -27.69 -33.87
N LYS A 543 27.32 -26.50 -33.39
CA LYS A 543 27.31 -25.30 -34.23
C LYS A 543 28.72 -24.75 -34.39
N GLU A 544 29.22 -24.68 -35.58
CA GLU A 544 30.52 -24.07 -35.87
C GLU A 544 30.52 -22.59 -35.46
N GLU A 545 31.45 -22.18 -34.59
CA GLU A 545 31.66 -20.77 -34.25
C GLU A 545 32.31 -20.02 -35.41
N LYS A 546 31.71 -18.93 -35.80
CA LYS A 546 32.29 -18.01 -36.84
C LYS A 546 33.54 -17.35 -36.26
N ARG A 547 34.70 -17.86 -36.55
CA ARG A 547 35.96 -17.14 -36.29
C ARG A 547 36.27 -16.19 -37.43
N GLY A 548 36.18 -14.86 -37.15
CA GLY A 548 36.57 -13.78 -38.05
C GLY A 548 35.55 -13.51 -39.15
N GLY A 549 34.79 -12.44 -39.02
CA GLY A 549 33.88 -11.62 -39.85
C GLY A 549 33.57 -11.94 -41.34
N LYS A 550 34.07 -13.01 -41.94
CA LYS A 550 33.73 -13.44 -43.31
C LYS A 550 32.87 -14.70 -43.28
N LYS A 551 31.83 -14.75 -44.12
CA LYS A 551 31.01 -15.94 -44.37
C LYS A 551 31.91 -17.06 -44.96
N SER A 552 32.64 -17.78 -44.09
CA SER A 552 33.31 -19.01 -44.53
C SER A 552 32.27 -20.12 -44.63
N GLN A 553 32.32 -20.88 -45.74
CA GLN A 553 31.53 -22.13 -45.83
C GLN A 553 31.89 -23.07 -44.65
N PRO A 554 30.92 -23.85 -44.15
CA PRO A 554 31.18 -24.83 -43.09
C PRO A 554 32.33 -25.75 -43.55
N ARG A 555 33.32 -25.90 -42.69
CA ARG A 555 34.43 -26.83 -42.94
C ARG A 555 33.93 -28.27 -42.85
N GLY A 556 34.11 -29.05 -43.89
CA GLY A 556 33.78 -30.50 -43.88
C GLY A 556 34.64 -31.28 -42.89
N VAL A 557 34.26 -32.52 -42.66
CA VAL A 557 35.00 -33.50 -41.86
C VAL A 557 36.38 -33.80 -42.47
N ARG A 558 37.42 -33.94 -41.68
CA ARG A 558 38.78 -34.29 -42.11
C ARG A 558 39.17 -35.64 -41.56
N GLU A 559 39.89 -36.41 -42.35
CA GLU A 559 40.34 -37.77 -41.99
C GLU A 559 41.13 -37.80 -40.67
N GLN A 560 42.03 -36.87 -40.45
CA GLN A 560 42.80 -36.68 -39.21
C GLN A 560 42.35 -35.47 -38.37
N GLY A 561 41.12 -34.96 -38.56
CA GLY A 561 40.61 -33.82 -37.84
C GLY A 561 40.32 -34.12 -36.37
N GLY A 562 40.94 -33.36 -35.44
CA GLY A 562 40.67 -33.39 -34.00
C GLY A 562 39.68 -32.30 -33.55
N ASP A 563 38.88 -31.74 -34.46
CA ASP A 563 37.86 -30.75 -34.20
C ASP A 563 36.53 -31.40 -33.73
N GLU A 564 35.76 -30.68 -32.94
CA GLU A 564 34.48 -31.15 -32.36
C GLU A 564 33.51 -31.67 -33.41
N THR A 565 33.47 -31.05 -34.59
CA THR A 565 32.61 -31.47 -35.70
C THR A 565 33.03 -32.84 -36.28
N SER A 566 34.34 -33.05 -36.53
CA SER A 566 34.86 -34.34 -37.02
C SER A 566 34.61 -35.46 -36.03
N GLU A 567 34.74 -35.19 -34.72
CA GLU A 567 34.44 -36.15 -33.65
C GLU A 567 32.96 -36.46 -33.56
N ALA A 568 32.10 -35.49 -33.65
CA ALA A 568 30.65 -35.68 -33.69
C ALA A 568 30.20 -36.61 -34.82
N PHE A 569 30.79 -36.48 -36.00
CA PHE A 569 30.49 -37.39 -37.13
C PHE A 569 31.08 -38.79 -36.95
N ARG A 570 32.24 -38.97 -36.27
CA ARG A 570 32.75 -40.30 -35.90
C ARG A 570 31.79 -41.00 -34.93
N VAL A 571 31.29 -40.29 -33.91
CA VAL A 571 30.31 -40.82 -32.99
C VAL A 571 29.01 -41.17 -33.70
N LEU A 572 28.52 -40.28 -34.60
CA LEU A 572 27.32 -40.53 -35.39
C LEU A 572 27.46 -41.81 -36.25
N ARG A 573 28.65 -42.03 -36.87
CA ARG A 573 28.96 -43.26 -37.60
C ARG A 573 28.88 -44.50 -36.73
N GLU A 574 29.54 -44.51 -35.55
CA GLU A 574 29.52 -45.66 -34.65
C GLU A 574 28.11 -45.95 -34.13
N ASN A 575 27.32 -44.92 -33.75
CA ASN A 575 25.95 -45.10 -33.32
C ASN A 575 25.04 -45.63 -34.42
N MET A 576 25.23 -45.20 -35.66
CA MET A 576 24.56 -45.77 -36.83
C MET A 576 24.89 -47.24 -37.02
N ARG A 577 26.18 -47.64 -36.90
CA ARG A 577 26.62 -49.03 -36.97
C ARG A 577 25.96 -49.95 -35.92
N PHE A 578 25.84 -49.45 -34.68
CA PHE A 578 25.11 -50.19 -33.66
C PHE A 578 23.65 -50.46 -34.03
N MET A 579 22.96 -49.46 -34.61
CA MET A 579 21.59 -49.65 -35.05
C MET A 579 21.46 -50.66 -36.20
N ILE A 580 22.42 -50.63 -37.12
CA ILE A 580 22.44 -51.54 -38.28
C ILE A 580 22.73 -52.96 -37.81
N GLY A 581 23.58 -53.18 -36.81
CA GLY A 581 24.02 -54.51 -36.35
C GLY A 581 23.04 -55.28 -35.45
N THR A 582 22.07 -54.62 -34.84
CA THR A 582 21.14 -55.21 -33.86
C THR A 582 19.94 -55.91 -34.49
N GLY A 583 19.68 -55.75 -35.82
CA GLY A 583 18.46 -56.20 -36.51
C GLY A 583 18.56 -57.48 -37.32
N GLY A 584 19.72 -58.19 -37.35
CA GLY A 584 19.91 -59.45 -38.12
C GLY A 584 19.84 -59.33 -39.65
N LYS A 585 19.48 -58.16 -40.21
CA LYS A 585 19.55 -57.80 -41.64
C LYS A 585 20.66 -56.78 -41.84
N THR A 586 21.47 -56.92 -42.84
CA THR A 586 22.44 -55.89 -43.25
C THR A 586 21.72 -54.71 -43.82
N MET A 587 21.52 -53.68 -42.97
CA MET A 587 20.93 -52.40 -43.40
C MET A 587 22.02 -51.62 -44.16
N LYS A 588 21.85 -51.44 -45.45
CA LYS A 588 22.83 -50.72 -46.30
C LYS A 588 22.34 -49.38 -46.80
N LYS A 589 21.00 -49.22 -46.91
CA LYS A 589 20.34 -48.06 -47.52
C LYS A 589 19.83 -47.08 -46.48
N VAL A 590 20.48 -45.91 -46.39
CA VAL A 590 20.16 -44.88 -45.40
C VAL A 590 19.65 -43.64 -46.08
N ILE A 591 18.45 -43.17 -45.72
CA ILE A 591 17.83 -41.97 -46.26
C ILE A 591 17.82 -40.83 -45.23
N PHE A 592 18.11 -39.59 -45.68
CA PHE A 592 18.11 -38.38 -44.86
C PHE A 592 16.90 -37.50 -45.19
N THR A 593 16.13 -37.12 -44.18
CA THR A 593 15.02 -36.17 -44.30
C THR A 593 14.96 -35.19 -43.14
N SER A 594 14.02 -34.27 -43.14
CA SER A 594 13.80 -33.26 -42.10
C SER A 594 12.40 -32.67 -42.21
N PHE A 595 11.92 -31.89 -41.23
CA PHE A 595 10.64 -31.15 -41.35
C PHE A 595 10.70 -30.05 -42.43
N GLY A 596 11.81 -29.31 -42.50
CA GLY A 596 11.87 -28.12 -43.37
C GLY A 596 13.23 -27.97 -44.06
N GLU A 597 13.24 -27.00 -44.98
CA GLU A 597 14.47 -26.62 -45.69
C GLU A 597 15.53 -26.06 -44.71
N SER A 598 16.78 -26.14 -45.09
CA SER A 598 17.91 -25.63 -44.30
C SER A 598 18.14 -26.31 -42.94
N ALA A 599 17.52 -27.44 -42.67
CA ALA A 599 17.82 -28.26 -41.49
C ALA A 599 19.26 -28.79 -41.52
N GLY A 600 19.85 -28.89 -42.71
CA GLY A 600 21.22 -29.33 -42.94
C GLY A 600 21.33 -30.76 -43.34
N LYS A 601 20.31 -31.36 -43.95
CA LYS A 601 20.34 -32.75 -44.47
C LYS A 601 21.55 -33.02 -45.33
N SER A 602 21.74 -32.28 -46.42
CA SER A 602 22.85 -32.42 -47.34
C SER A 602 24.23 -32.16 -46.71
N TYR A 603 24.29 -31.43 -45.63
CA TYR A 603 25.50 -31.28 -44.81
C TYR A 603 25.78 -32.53 -44.01
N VAL A 604 24.75 -33.08 -43.34
CA VAL A 604 24.86 -34.28 -42.54
C VAL A 604 25.14 -35.52 -43.41
N SER A 605 24.38 -35.71 -44.49
CA SER A 605 24.54 -36.83 -45.40
C SER A 605 25.94 -36.89 -46.04
N TYR A 606 26.44 -35.76 -46.54
CA TYR A 606 27.74 -35.62 -47.17
C TYR A 606 28.91 -35.90 -46.21
N ASN A 607 28.90 -35.25 -45.02
CA ASN A 607 29.96 -35.43 -44.02
C ASN A 607 29.94 -36.84 -43.39
N LEU A 608 28.76 -37.44 -43.24
CA LEU A 608 28.68 -38.84 -42.80
C LEU A 608 29.20 -39.81 -43.87
N ALA A 609 28.90 -39.57 -45.16
CA ALA A 609 29.44 -40.31 -46.29
C ALA A 609 30.99 -40.30 -46.28
N GLN A 610 31.58 -39.10 -46.16
CA GLN A 610 33.03 -38.97 -46.03
C GLN A 610 33.59 -39.71 -44.84
N THR A 611 32.93 -39.62 -43.66
CA THR A 611 33.37 -40.26 -42.42
C THR A 611 33.33 -41.80 -42.53
N LEU A 612 32.38 -42.35 -43.26
CA LEU A 612 32.32 -43.78 -43.59
C LEU A 612 33.45 -44.21 -44.54
N THR A 613 33.76 -43.40 -45.54
CA THR A 613 34.87 -43.71 -46.44
C THR A 613 36.23 -43.61 -45.74
N PHE A 614 36.40 -42.72 -44.77
CA PHE A 614 37.63 -42.67 -43.94
C PHE A 614 37.79 -43.92 -43.06
N ALA A 615 36.66 -44.58 -42.73
CA ALA A 615 36.71 -45.88 -42.01
C ALA A 615 36.95 -47.07 -42.93
N GLY A 616 37.16 -46.87 -44.22
CA GLY A 616 37.52 -47.95 -45.22
C GLY A 616 36.31 -48.53 -45.94
N HIS A 617 35.06 -48.04 -45.66
CA HIS A 617 33.87 -48.55 -46.37
C HIS A 617 33.74 -48.01 -47.79
N SER A 618 33.17 -48.79 -48.69
CA SER A 618 32.73 -48.37 -50.03
C SER A 618 31.37 -47.68 -49.90
N VAL A 619 31.26 -46.37 -50.24
CA VAL A 619 30.09 -45.55 -50.01
C VAL A 619 29.66 -44.81 -51.30
N VAL A 620 28.36 -44.83 -51.55
CA VAL A 620 27.75 -43.98 -52.59
C VAL A 620 26.71 -43.05 -51.95
N LEU A 621 26.77 -41.78 -52.31
CA LEU A 621 25.82 -40.75 -51.93
C LEU A 621 24.99 -40.32 -53.11
N VAL A 622 23.67 -40.45 -52.99
CA VAL A 622 22.72 -40.17 -54.07
C VAL A 622 21.90 -38.91 -53.71
N ASP A 623 21.88 -37.92 -54.56
CA ASP A 623 21.05 -36.74 -54.42
C ASP A 623 19.67 -37.01 -55.03
N LEU A 624 18.67 -37.32 -54.12
CA LEU A 624 17.26 -37.50 -54.52
C LEU A 624 16.41 -36.21 -54.40
N ASP A 625 17.08 -35.06 -54.13
CA ASP A 625 16.40 -33.78 -54.26
C ASP A 625 16.33 -33.35 -55.71
N LEU A 626 15.50 -34.07 -56.49
CA LEU A 626 15.34 -33.86 -57.93
C LEU A 626 14.80 -32.47 -58.26
N ARG A 627 14.23 -31.76 -57.31
CA ARG A 627 13.66 -30.40 -57.49
C ARG A 627 14.74 -29.32 -57.36
N LYS A 628 15.63 -29.44 -56.40
CA LYS A 628 16.61 -28.39 -56.10
C LYS A 628 18.05 -28.82 -56.28
N GLY A 629 18.35 -30.11 -56.25
CA GLY A 629 19.70 -30.64 -56.37
C GLY A 629 20.69 -29.95 -55.42
N THR A 630 20.32 -29.78 -54.15
CA THR A 630 21.04 -28.95 -53.17
C THR A 630 22.43 -29.53 -52.87
N LEU A 631 22.56 -30.82 -52.82
CA LEU A 631 23.83 -31.54 -52.64
C LEU A 631 24.69 -31.38 -53.88
N SER A 632 24.15 -31.64 -55.08
CA SER A 632 24.83 -31.57 -56.35
C SER A 632 25.43 -30.21 -56.61
N ARG A 633 24.65 -29.13 -56.40
CA ARG A 633 25.14 -27.74 -56.49
C ARG A 633 26.21 -27.37 -55.51
N ARG A 634 26.13 -27.93 -54.29
CA ARG A 634 27.12 -27.65 -53.22
C ARG A 634 28.49 -28.27 -53.55
N ILE A 635 28.50 -29.46 -54.12
CA ILE A 635 29.73 -30.18 -54.46
C ILE A 635 30.31 -29.68 -55.81
N GLY A 636 29.53 -29.01 -56.63
CA GLY A 636 29.93 -28.45 -57.93
C GLY A 636 30.03 -29.51 -59.02
N LEU A 637 29.34 -30.65 -58.90
CA LEU A 637 29.23 -31.69 -59.85
C LEU A 637 27.99 -31.45 -60.75
N ALA A 638 28.22 -31.44 -62.07
CA ALA A 638 27.16 -31.31 -63.07
C ALA A 638 27.21 -32.50 -64.06
N GLY A 639 26.07 -32.75 -64.68
CA GLY A 639 25.95 -33.82 -65.70
C GLY A 639 24.79 -34.78 -65.40
N MET A 640 24.70 -35.86 -66.13
CA MET A 640 23.67 -36.90 -65.91
C MET A 640 23.73 -37.45 -64.48
N GLY A 641 22.56 -37.65 -63.88
CA GLY A 641 22.40 -38.10 -62.53
C GLY A 641 21.16 -38.98 -62.29
N ALA A 642 20.57 -38.91 -61.09
CA ALA A 642 19.44 -39.75 -60.73
C ALA A 642 18.23 -39.51 -61.64
N THR A 643 17.95 -38.27 -62.08
CA THR A 643 16.84 -37.93 -62.95
C THR A 643 16.91 -38.70 -64.26
N GLU A 644 18.09 -38.63 -64.96
CA GLU A 644 18.26 -39.24 -66.25
C GLU A 644 18.20 -40.78 -66.15
N TYR A 645 18.74 -41.38 -65.08
CA TYR A 645 18.63 -42.80 -64.83
C TYR A 645 17.20 -43.25 -64.60
N LEU A 646 16.43 -42.50 -63.81
CA LEU A 646 15.05 -42.82 -63.47
C LEU A 646 14.09 -42.63 -64.67
N ALA A 647 14.40 -41.66 -65.58
CA ALA A 647 13.53 -41.30 -66.66
C ALA A 647 13.82 -42.15 -67.96
N ASN A 648 15.07 -42.63 -68.12
CA ASN A 648 15.49 -43.35 -69.35
C ASN A 648 16.06 -44.73 -69.04
N PRO A 649 15.50 -45.83 -69.58
CA PRO A 649 15.97 -47.19 -69.39
C PRO A 649 17.40 -47.44 -69.96
N ASP A 650 17.82 -46.68 -70.98
CA ASP A 650 19.10 -46.86 -71.66
C ASP A 650 20.29 -46.26 -70.88
N VAL A 651 20.02 -45.45 -69.85
CA VAL A 651 21.08 -44.90 -69.01
C VAL A 651 21.59 -45.94 -68.03
N ARG A 652 22.87 -46.24 -68.15
CA ARG A 652 23.53 -47.22 -67.28
C ARG A 652 24.10 -46.59 -66.03
N LEU A 653 24.31 -47.40 -64.98
CA LEU A 653 24.77 -46.94 -63.68
C LEU A 653 26.19 -46.33 -63.75
N ASP A 654 27.08 -46.88 -64.57
CA ASP A 654 28.42 -46.34 -64.74
C ASP A 654 28.52 -44.96 -65.36
N GLN A 655 27.49 -44.50 -66.10
CA GLN A 655 27.39 -43.16 -66.69
C GLN A 655 27.01 -42.07 -65.69
N ILE A 656 26.36 -42.40 -64.53
CA ILE A 656 25.92 -41.44 -63.54
C ILE A 656 26.77 -41.44 -62.28
N LEU A 657 27.60 -42.47 -62.06
CA LEU A 657 28.52 -42.54 -60.96
C LEU A 657 29.72 -41.62 -61.15
N ARG A 658 29.98 -40.75 -60.17
CA ARG A 658 31.10 -39.78 -60.20
C ARG A 658 31.88 -39.85 -58.89
N LYS A 659 33.17 -39.63 -58.93
CA LYS A 659 34.04 -39.55 -57.77
C LYS A 659 33.92 -38.15 -57.13
N ASP A 660 33.86 -38.07 -55.83
CA ASP A 660 33.91 -36.81 -55.09
C ASP A 660 35.27 -36.12 -55.29
N PRO A 661 35.35 -34.85 -55.70
CA PRO A 661 36.62 -34.14 -55.84
C PRO A 661 37.40 -34.01 -54.50
N ASN A 662 36.72 -34.00 -53.40
CA ASN A 662 37.30 -33.79 -52.04
C ASN A 662 37.55 -35.14 -51.30
N ALA A 663 36.90 -36.23 -51.71
CA ALA A 663 37.05 -37.58 -51.14
C ALA A 663 37.00 -38.64 -52.28
N PRO A 664 38.09 -38.94 -52.95
CA PRO A 664 38.11 -39.82 -54.16
C PRO A 664 37.54 -41.22 -53.91
N LYS A 665 37.48 -41.70 -52.66
CA LYS A 665 36.88 -43.00 -52.31
C LYS A 665 35.34 -42.93 -52.21
N LEU A 666 34.75 -41.72 -52.14
CA LEU A 666 33.31 -41.51 -52.13
C LEU A 666 32.80 -41.39 -53.57
N GLN A 667 31.80 -42.18 -53.89
CA GLN A 667 31.07 -42.00 -55.11
C GLN A 667 29.78 -41.25 -54.90
N ILE A 668 29.43 -40.43 -55.92
CA ILE A 668 28.26 -39.59 -55.86
C ILE A 668 27.44 -39.72 -57.10
N ILE A 669 26.11 -39.82 -56.89
CA ILE A 669 25.15 -39.69 -58.01
C ILE A 669 24.47 -38.33 -57.78
N THR A 670 24.61 -37.44 -58.74
CA THR A 670 23.96 -36.09 -58.70
C THR A 670 22.48 -36.21 -58.96
N SER A 671 21.72 -35.18 -58.67
CA SER A 671 20.26 -35.11 -58.95
C SER A 671 19.97 -35.16 -60.48
N GLY A 672 20.89 -34.66 -61.27
CA GLY A 672 20.69 -34.51 -62.72
C GLY A 672 19.88 -33.26 -63.08
N ALA A 673 19.27 -33.21 -64.25
CA ALA A 673 18.37 -32.14 -64.68
C ALA A 673 17.08 -32.16 -63.89
N VAL A 674 16.49 -30.98 -63.62
CA VAL A 674 15.23 -30.87 -62.90
C VAL A 674 14.09 -31.39 -63.82
N PRO A 675 13.41 -32.48 -63.41
CA PRO A 675 12.32 -33.01 -64.17
C PRO A 675 10.99 -32.29 -63.93
N PRO A 676 10.04 -32.34 -64.87
CA PRO A 676 8.72 -31.77 -64.69
C PRO A 676 7.89 -32.51 -63.63
N ASN A 677 8.10 -33.81 -63.43
CA ASN A 677 7.35 -34.72 -62.59
C ASN A 677 8.22 -35.52 -61.60
N PRO A 678 8.86 -34.91 -60.65
CA PRO A 678 9.82 -35.62 -59.77
C PRO A 678 9.16 -36.74 -58.92
N ALA A 679 7.92 -36.58 -58.45
CA ALA A 679 7.22 -37.60 -57.67
C ALA A 679 6.94 -38.87 -58.42
N GLU A 680 6.58 -38.76 -59.72
CA GLU A 680 6.29 -39.93 -60.58
C GLU A 680 7.57 -40.72 -60.86
N LEU A 681 8.68 -40.06 -61.11
CA LEU A 681 9.94 -40.69 -61.26
C LEU A 681 10.42 -41.47 -60.01
N LEU A 682 10.15 -40.86 -58.83
CA LEU A 682 10.44 -41.55 -57.58
C LEU A 682 9.49 -42.71 -57.28
N LEU A 683 8.25 -42.74 -57.81
CA LEU A 683 7.29 -43.80 -57.68
C LEU A 683 7.65 -45.00 -58.55
N GLY A 684 8.37 -44.78 -59.65
CA GLY A 684 8.72 -45.82 -60.60
C GLY A 684 9.60 -46.93 -60.01
N GLU A 685 9.51 -48.15 -60.55
CA GLU A 685 10.32 -49.33 -60.16
C GLU A 685 11.80 -49.13 -60.34
N ARG A 686 12.19 -48.18 -61.20
CA ARG A 686 13.60 -47.85 -61.46
C ARG A 686 14.33 -47.32 -60.23
N LEU A 687 13.62 -46.72 -59.30
CA LEU A 687 14.26 -46.27 -58.03
C LEU A 687 14.62 -47.53 -57.19
N ASP A 688 13.74 -48.49 -57.10
CA ASP A 688 13.98 -49.75 -56.40
C ASP A 688 15.14 -50.55 -57.00
N GLU A 689 15.20 -50.58 -58.36
CA GLU A 689 16.27 -51.19 -59.13
C GLU A 689 17.62 -50.48 -58.89
N LEU A 690 17.63 -49.13 -58.88
CA LEU A 690 18.81 -48.32 -58.57
C LEU A 690 19.32 -48.63 -57.16
N ALA A 691 18.42 -48.60 -56.17
CA ALA A 691 18.77 -48.86 -54.78
C ALA A 691 19.31 -50.29 -54.56
N ALA A 692 18.73 -51.29 -55.24
CA ALA A 692 19.18 -52.66 -55.17
C ALA A 692 20.57 -52.87 -55.80
N LYS A 693 20.78 -52.37 -57.01
CA LYS A 693 22.12 -52.43 -57.71
C LYS A 693 23.21 -51.69 -56.93
N LEU A 694 22.91 -50.59 -56.33
CA LEU A 694 23.90 -49.86 -55.50
C LEU A 694 24.16 -50.64 -54.18
N ALA A 695 23.18 -51.25 -53.57
CA ALA A 695 23.38 -52.08 -52.35
C ALA A 695 24.19 -53.33 -52.59
N GLU A 696 24.23 -53.86 -53.82
CA GLU A 696 25.14 -54.99 -54.21
C GLU A 696 26.61 -54.53 -54.33
N GLN A 697 26.85 -53.30 -54.82
CA GLN A 697 28.20 -52.80 -55.15
C GLN A 697 28.87 -52.03 -54.00
N PHE A 698 28.06 -51.44 -53.10
CA PHE A 698 28.56 -50.62 -52.00
C PHE A 698 28.18 -51.14 -50.63
N ASP A 699 29.00 -50.85 -49.61
CA ASP A 699 28.72 -51.21 -48.22
C ASP A 699 27.60 -50.29 -47.66
N PHE A 700 27.60 -49.04 -48.07
CA PHE A 700 26.58 -48.07 -47.70
C PHE A 700 26.10 -47.26 -48.91
N VAL A 701 24.78 -47.14 -49.01
CA VAL A 701 24.07 -46.28 -49.98
C VAL A 701 23.33 -45.21 -49.19
N LEU A 702 23.78 -43.98 -49.32
CA LEU A 702 23.19 -42.83 -48.63
C LEU A 702 22.35 -42.01 -49.58
N PHE A 703 21.12 -41.69 -49.22
CA PHE A 703 20.20 -40.93 -50.05
C PHE A 703 19.92 -39.55 -49.38
N ASP A 704 20.32 -38.44 -50.02
CA ASP A 704 19.97 -37.09 -49.61
C ASP A 704 18.61 -36.73 -50.21
N ASN A 705 17.55 -36.78 -49.38
CA ASN A 705 16.17 -36.60 -49.84
C ASN A 705 15.62 -35.21 -49.49
N VAL A 706 14.46 -34.85 -50.01
CA VAL A 706 13.74 -33.58 -49.73
C VAL A 706 13.20 -33.57 -48.31
N PRO A 707 12.79 -32.38 -47.77
CA PRO A 707 12.11 -32.29 -46.46
C PRO A 707 10.78 -33.05 -46.50
N PHE A 708 10.46 -33.83 -45.45
CA PHE A 708 9.25 -34.61 -45.33
C PHE A 708 7.99 -33.72 -45.27
N GLY A 709 8.05 -32.60 -44.56
CA GLY A 709 6.92 -31.66 -44.41
C GLY A 709 6.62 -30.80 -45.63
N SER A 710 7.40 -30.90 -46.72
CA SER A 710 7.29 -29.98 -47.86
C SER A 710 6.64 -30.60 -49.10
N VAL A 711 6.85 -31.91 -49.35
CA VAL A 711 6.37 -32.61 -50.53
C VAL A 711 6.27 -34.10 -50.29
N ALA A 712 5.36 -34.77 -51.05
CA ALA A 712 5.16 -36.21 -50.97
C ALA A 712 6.40 -37.05 -51.34
N ASP A 713 7.31 -36.47 -52.15
CA ASP A 713 8.51 -37.10 -52.63
C ASP A 713 9.34 -37.78 -51.52
N ALA A 714 9.36 -37.16 -50.32
CA ALA A 714 10.11 -37.69 -49.15
C ALA A 714 9.57 -39.03 -48.67
N ALA A 715 8.23 -39.14 -48.57
CA ALA A 715 7.54 -40.36 -48.16
C ALA A 715 7.65 -41.45 -49.23
N ILE A 716 7.57 -41.08 -50.52
CA ILE A 716 7.68 -41.98 -51.66
C ILE A 716 9.06 -42.63 -51.71
N ALA A 717 10.10 -41.80 -51.58
CA ALA A 717 11.50 -42.27 -51.62
C ALA A 717 11.85 -43.11 -50.38
N ASN A 718 11.15 -42.95 -49.26
CA ASN A 718 11.46 -43.69 -48.03
C ASN A 718 11.23 -45.19 -48.13
N ARG A 719 10.44 -45.66 -49.10
CA ARG A 719 10.22 -47.13 -49.32
C ARG A 719 11.47 -47.93 -49.60
N ILE A 720 12.52 -47.31 -50.22
CA ILE A 720 13.76 -47.96 -50.51
C ILE A 720 14.73 -48.04 -49.33
N ALA A 721 14.43 -47.32 -48.22
CA ALA A 721 15.32 -47.18 -47.08
C ALA A 721 15.30 -48.36 -46.13
N ASP A 722 16.44 -48.75 -45.58
CA ASP A 722 16.56 -49.66 -44.46
C ASP A 722 16.61 -48.87 -43.12
N LEU A 723 17.12 -47.61 -43.18
CA LEU A 723 17.19 -46.69 -42.02
C LEU A 723 16.88 -45.26 -42.48
N THR A 724 16.08 -44.55 -41.71
CA THR A 724 15.79 -43.14 -41.94
C THR A 724 16.45 -42.26 -40.87
N ILE A 725 17.28 -41.32 -41.28
CA ILE A 725 17.90 -40.31 -40.40
C ILE A 725 17.12 -39.01 -40.55
N PHE A 726 16.37 -38.66 -39.50
CA PHE A 726 15.62 -37.40 -39.45
C PHE A 726 16.49 -36.27 -38.85
N VAL A 727 16.80 -35.27 -39.65
CA VAL A 727 17.70 -34.18 -39.24
C VAL A 727 16.88 -33.03 -38.65
N LEU A 728 17.10 -32.73 -37.36
CA LEU A 728 16.53 -31.59 -36.65
C LEU A 728 17.54 -30.43 -36.62
N ARG A 729 17.07 -29.19 -36.72
CA ARG A 729 17.93 -28.01 -36.64
C ARG A 729 17.77 -27.27 -35.31
N ALA A 730 18.83 -27.27 -34.49
CA ALA A 730 18.88 -26.52 -33.26
C ALA A 730 18.71 -24.99 -33.49
N GLY A 731 17.90 -24.32 -32.63
CA GLY A 731 17.63 -22.89 -32.70
C GLY A 731 16.65 -22.46 -33.80
N ARG A 732 16.13 -23.42 -34.63
CA ARG A 732 15.14 -23.13 -35.67
C ARG A 732 13.83 -23.89 -35.48
N LEU A 733 13.92 -25.18 -35.13
CA LEU A 733 12.73 -26.02 -34.96
C LEU A 733 12.05 -25.69 -33.63
N ASP A 734 10.73 -25.53 -33.67
CA ASP A 734 9.89 -25.35 -32.47
C ASP A 734 9.68 -26.72 -31.79
N ARG A 735 9.69 -26.72 -30.45
CA ARG A 735 9.39 -27.94 -29.65
C ARG A 735 8.01 -28.51 -29.92
N ARG A 736 7.06 -27.70 -30.37
CA ARG A 736 5.71 -28.14 -30.75
C ARG A 736 5.68 -29.07 -31.95
N ALA A 737 6.77 -29.16 -32.73
CA ALA A 737 6.88 -30.11 -33.84
C ALA A 737 7.32 -31.51 -33.40
N LEU A 738 7.75 -31.69 -32.14
CA LEU A 738 8.22 -33.01 -31.64
C LEU A 738 7.09 -34.05 -31.50
N PRO A 739 5.87 -33.71 -31.08
CA PRO A 739 4.76 -34.67 -31.07
C PRO A 739 4.42 -35.20 -32.46
N GLU A 740 4.48 -34.37 -33.51
CA GLU A 740 4.31 -34.81 -34.91
C GLU A 740 5.42 -35.78 -35.32
N LEU A 741 6.66 -35.49 -34.91
CA LEU A 741 7.79 -36.41 -35.14
C LEU A 741 7.61 -37.76 -34.44
N GLN A 742 7.10 -37.77 -33.20
CA GLN A 742 6.77 -38.96 -32.47
C GLN A 742 5.66 -39.76 -33.16
N HIS A 743 4.63 -39.09 -33.67
CA HIS A 743 3.55 -39.70 -34.42
C HIS A 743 4.08 -40.40 -35.69
N LEU A 744 4.98 -39.76 -36.46
CA LEU A 744 5.62 -40.41 -37.63
C LEU A 744 6.39 -41.68 -37.27
N TYR A 745 6.98 -41.72 -36.06
CA TYR A 745 7.71 -42.90 -35.57
C TYR A 745 6.78 -44.02 -35.10
N ASP A 746 5.75 -43.69 -34.34
CA ASP A 746 4.80 -44.64 -33.75
C ASP A 746 3.94 -45.34 -34.85
N GLU A 747 3.57 -44.62 -35.88
CA GLU A 747 2.81 -45.14 -37.05
C GLU A 747 3.73 -45.85 -38.08
N ASN A 748 5.03 -45.91 -37.80
CA ASN A 748 6.02 -46.51 -38.73
C ASN A 748 5.95 -45.96 -40.16
N ILE A 749 5.63 -44.66 -40.31
CA ILE A 749 5.50 -44.00 -41.62
C ILE A 749 6.90 -43.90 -42.30
N LEU A 750 7.93 -43.79 -41.50
CA LEU A 750 9.33 -43.79 -41.93
C LEU A 750 10.08 -45.01 -41.39
N THR A 751 10.76 -45.74 -42.30
CA THR A 751 11.43 -47.01 -41.98
C THR A 751 12.59 -46.80 -41.00
N ASN A 752 12.57 -47.51 -39.85
CA ASN A 752 13.61 -47.51 -38.79
C ASN A 752 14.14 -46.11 -38.51
N MET A 753 13.21 -45.20 -38.10
CA MET A 753 13.51 -43.79 -37.94
C MET A 753 14.48 -43.50 -36.78
N SER A 754 15.42 -42.60 -36.95
CA SER A 754 16.35 -42.10 -35.93
C SER A 754 16.59 -40.61 -36.10
N ILE A 755 17.09 -39.97 -35.06
CA ILE A 755 17.23 -38.48 -35.00
C ILE A 755 18.70 -38.07 -34.95
N VAL A 756 19.01 -37.00 -35.72
CA VAL A 756 20.24 -36.23 -35.60
C VAL A 756 19.95 -34.78 -35.35
N LEU A 757 20.52 -34.18 -34.28
CA LEU A 757 20.37 -32.75 -33.98
C LEU A 757 21.54 -31.96 -34.55
N ASN A 758 21.29 -31.18 -35.60
CA ASN A 758 22.31 -30.40 -36.27
C ASN A 758 22.36 -28.95 -35.74
N GLY A 759 23.58 -28.49 -35.41
CA GLY A 759 23.83 -27.13 -34.89
C GLY A 759 23.47 -26.95 -33.43
N ALA A 760 23.66 -27.99 -32.65
CA ALA A 760 23.52 -27.94 -31.21
C ALA A 760 24.43 -26.85 -30.62
N THR A 761 23.90 -26.05 -29.71
CA THR A 761 24.68 -25.08 -28.95
C THR A 761 25.02 -25.70 -27.61
N GLU A 762 26.30 -25.72 -27.26
CA GLU A 762 26.71 -26.13 -25.91
C GLU A 762 25.97 -25.34 -24.84
N SER A 763 25.14 -25.97 -24.06
CA SER A 763 24.81 -25.50 -22.72
C SER A 763 25.99 -25.91 -21.84
N GLY A 764 26.78 -24.92 -21.39
CA GLY A 764 28.07 -25.06 -20.74
C GLY A 764 28.14 -26.11 -19.67
N HIS A 765 29.30 -26.69 -19.59
CA HIS A 765 29.93 -27.59 -18.63
C HIS A 765 30.02 -29.08 -19.04
N GLY A 766 31.21 -29.42 -19.43
CA GLY A 766 31.81 -30.73 -19.15
C GLY A 766 31.28 -31.91 -19.92
N TYR A 767 31.78 -32.12 -21.15
CA TYR A 767 31.69 -33.43 -21.80
C TYR A 767 32.41 -34.48 -20.98
N GLY A 768 31.65 -35.12 -20.07
CA GLY A 768 31.94 -36.51 -19.71
C GLY A 768 31.05 -37.38 -20.57
N TYR A 769 31.59 -38.06 -21.56
CA TYR A 769 30.91 -39.14 -22.24
C TYR A 769 30.64 -40.24 -21.22
N GLY A 770 29.48 -40.23 -20.61
CA GLY A 770 29.01 -41.28 -19.73
C GLY A 770 27.92 -42.07 -20.45
N TYR A 771 28.28 -43.09 -21.19
CA TYR A 771 27.38 -44.22 -21.45
C TYR A 771 27.15 -44.92 -20.11
N GLY A 772 26.03 -44.64 -19.46
CA GLY A 772 25.59 -45.35 -18.29
C GLY A 772 25.07 -46.77 -18.65
N TYR A 773 25.89 -47.73 -18.73
CA TYR A 773 25.62 -49.11 -18.32
C TYR A 773 26.72 -49.52 -17.37
N GLY A 774 26.31 -50.04 -16.22
CA GLY A 774 27.02 -50.26 -15.00
C GLY A 774 28.38 -50.92 -15.06
N TYR A 775 29.04 -50.84 -13.90
CA TYR A 775 30.21 -51.52 -13.40
C TYR A 775 31.58 -51.23 -14.07
N GLY A 776 32.46 -50.59 -13.33
CA GLY A 776 33.89 -50.82 -13.53
C GLY A 776 34.82 -49.62 -13.32
N TYR A 777 35.67 -49.77 -12.36
CA TYR A 777 36.89 -48.99 -12.07
C TYR A 777 37.64 -48.57 -13.33
N GLY A 778 37.99 -47.27 -13.50
CA GLY A 778 38.85 -46.87 -14.59
C GLY A 778 39.63 -45.57 -14.29
N TYR A 779 40.90 -45.70 -14.01
CA TYR A 779 41.90 -44.62 -14.02
C TYR A 779 42.04 -44.04 -15.44
N GLY A 780 41.73 -42.72 -15.62
CA GLY A 780 41.91 -42.03 -16.89
C GLY A 780 42.90 -40.87 -16.81
N TYR A 781 44.10 -41.07 -17.36
CA TYR A 781 45.05 -39.96 -17.64
C TYR A 781 44.55 -39.14 -18.84
N GLY A 782 44.20 -37.89 -18.60
CA GLY A 782 43.80 -36.94 -19.65
C GLY A 782 44.87 -35.86 -19.90
N TYR A 783 45.59 -35.97 -20.99
CA TYR A 783 46.40 -34.86 -21.51
C TYR A 783 45.48 -33.88 -22.25
N GLY A 784 45.16 -32.77 -21.61
CA GLY A 784 44.43 -31.66 -22.23
C GLY A 784 45.08 -30.30 -21.93
N ASN A 785 45.67 -29.69 -22.92
CA ASN A 785 46.34 -28.40 -22.85
C ASN A 785 45.32 -27.26 -22.50
N LYS A 786 45.16 -26.93 -21.24
CA LYS A 786 44.33 -25.84 -20.77
C LYS A 786 45.01 -24.49 -21.08
N LYS A 787 44.60 -23.78 -22.12
CA LYS A 787 44.86 -22.33 -22.24
C LYS A 787 44.14 -21.57 -21.11
N LYS A 788 44.92 -21.06 -20.15
CA LYS A 788 44.44 -20.19 -19.07
C LYS A 788 43.71 -18.97 -19.65
N LYS A 789 42.41 -18.84 -19.40
CA LYS A 789 41.66 -17.58 -19.65
C LYS A 789 42.22 -16.50 -18.72
N LYS A 790 42.76 -15.43 -19.30
CA LYS A 790 43.24 -14.24 -18.56
C LYS A 790 42.07 -13.66 -17.78
N GLY A 791 42.23 -13.49 -16.46
CA GLY A 791 41.20 -13.00 -15.53
C GLY A 791 40.65 -11.62 -15.93
N LEU A 792 39.40 -11.40 -15.59
CA LEU A 792 38.57 -10.20 -15.86
C LEU A 792 39.21 -8.88 -15.38
N LEU A 793 40.03 -8.93 -14.33
CA LEU A 793 40.72 -7.78 -13.74
C LEU A 793 41.80 -7.13 -14.64
N ARG A 794 42.37 -7.88 -15.60
CA ARG A 794 43.35 -7.34 -16.52
C ARG A 794 42.73 -6.63 -17.73
N ARG A 795 41.42 -6.79 -17.97
CA ARG A 795 40.67 -6.04 -19.03
C ARG A 795 40.21 -4.66 -18.59
N LEU A 796 40.25 -4.39 -17.31
CA LEU A 796 39.79 -3.10 -16.71
C LEU A 796 40.94 -2.14 -16.36
N GLY A 797 42.19 -2.45 -16.73
CA GLY A 797 43.31 -1.50 -16.55
C GLY A 797 43.69 -1.24 -15.10
N LEU A 798 43.18 -2.01 -14.15
CA LEU A 798 43.54 -1.90 -12.74
C LEU A 798 44.65 -2.91 -12.40
N ARG A 799 45.83 -2.37 -12.07
CA ARG A 799 46.96 -3.13 -11.54
C ARG A 799 46.71 -3.59 -10.12
#